data_844084ff01d9a30d0333360d4a3e36bd
#
_entry.id   844084ff01d9a30d0333360d4a3e36bd
#
_cell.length_a   1.000
_cell.length_b   1.000
_cell.length_c   1.000
_cell.angle_alpha   90.00
_cell.angle_beta   90.00
_cell.angle_gamma   90.00
#
_symmetry.space_group_name_H-M   'P 1'
#
loop_
_entity.id
_entity.type
_entity.pdbx_description
1 polymer ?
#
loop_
_entity_poly.entity_id
_entity_poly.type
_entity_poly.pdbx_seq_one_letter_code
_entity_poly.pdbx_strand_id
1 'polypeptide(L)'
;MKRKAIAGALAMLTGVALLAEPALMQAQAAEAAAPVVKELNKSNSGNPMLGFDADGNILYGGDPSILVDGDTVYCYVGHDTSTGEYYNMPDWRCYSSKDMKTWKYESMILKADRSNITWAQDDVSAWAAQVTKGSNGKYYFYYCCEEAGRPGKSIGVAVSDKATGPFKDIGKPLVSDTQTPNGPHTWEDIDPTVWIETDENGEEHRYLGWGNNRFFVCELNEDMISIKDQDGNKDNLSVGYGKGHDIVVGKMNGKEIFNDKDKFEGHSFTEAPYYYRQQDEKGNYFGPYYMFFACDWREQMAYATTDDIMSNDWDFGGVIMEPSATANTNHMAVFNFKGQPYFVYHDGSMPHGSGFRRVACVEKFDINADGSIDPIKKTAVGLTGTISKITDWNGNYIASETFENTTDDKQYPMTDWNPGSFGSIGGSKKVIADFYAGSEEREWEIVPGKADKNKAEYVSIESNYKPGMYLKVAADKDGTAPVVLAQDAGGTEDEANRMTFKTVEGLTGYGVTFESVVYPGYYLVSREGKLFVSKDAEKEEATFFVSTEAKNDEAQAAQDAEVLKTTRLYTAGEKLNTDDIKVIVTLPNGKAEAVKDYETNAADLDMKKPGEKTLEVTYTYDGTEYTKNVKITVVEEDYR
;
A
#
# COMPACT_ATOMS: atom_id res chain seq x y z
N MET A 1 -53.60 59.59 -14.50
CA MET A 1 -53.77 60.54 -15.63
C MET A 1 -53.24 59.90 -16.89
N LYS A 2 -54.18 59.86 -17.89
CA LYS A 2 -54.00 59.71 -19.34
C LYS A 2 -53.13 58.53 -19.84
N ARG A 3 -53.73 57.40 -20.33
CA ARG A 3 -54.36 57.22 -21.67
C ARG A 3 -53.52 57.63 -22.82
N LYS A 4 -53.09 56.68 -23.70
CA LYS A 4 -53.62 56.59 -25.08
C LYS A 4 -53.16 55.26 -25.73
N ALA A 5 -54.16 54.54 -26.22
CA ALA A 5 -54.14 53.47 -27.19
C ALA A 5 -54.17 54.08 -28.62
N ILE A 6 -53.73 53.28 -29.59
CA ILE A 6 -54.17 53.30 -31.05
C ILE A 6 -53.63 51.92 -31.57
N ALA A 7 -54.32 50.92 -31.88
CA ALA A 7 -55.28 50.52 -32.88
C ALA A 7 -54.76 50.49 -34.35
N GLY A 8 -54.70 49.23 -34.87
CA GLY A 8 -55.24 48.94 -36.20
C GLY A 8 -54.28 48.65 -37.35
N ALA A 9 -54.30 47.40 -37.84
CA ALA A 9 -54.86 47.17 -39.19
C ALA A 9 -54.72 45.60 -39.51
N LEU A 10 -55.86 45.14 -39.86
CA LEU A 10 -56.18 43.80 -40.41
C LEU A 10 -55.89 43.79 -41.91
N ALA A 11 -55.17 42.75 -42.39
CA ALA A 11 -55.22 42.36 -43.79
C ALA A 11 -55.26 40.86 -43.92
N MET A 12 -56.38 40.33 -44.28
CA MET A 12 -56.56 38.96 -44.80
C MET A 12 -55.89 38.80 -46.15
N LEU A 13 -55.21 37.67 -46.36
CA LEU A 13 -55.11 37.04 -47.67
C LEU A 13 -55.09 35.54 -47.50
N THR A 14 -55.96 34.98 -48.28
CA THR A 14 -56.37 33.57 -48.37
C THR A 14 -55.32 32.67 -49.00
N GLY A 15 -55.20 31.44 -48.47
CA GLY A 15 -55.18 30.21 -49.27
C GLY A 15 -53.83 29.67 -49.67
N VAL A 16 -53.48 28.56 -49.18
CA VAL A 16 -53.27 27.26 -49.84
C VAL A 16 -52.81 26.27 -48.75
N ALA A 17 -53.63 25.24 -48.51
CA ALA A 17 -53.25 24.11 -47.68
C ALA A 17 -52.24 23.24 -48.45
N LEU A 18 -51.02 23.14 -47.96
CA LEU A 18 -50.12 22.07 -48.29
C LEU A 18 -49.95 21.22 -47.02
N LEU A 19 -50.41 19.98 -47.13
CA LEU A 19 -50.14 18.94 -46.14
C LEU A 19 -48.62 18.70 -46.09
N ALA A 20 -47.99 19.15 -45.02
CA ALA A 20 -46.63 18.76 -44.66
C ALA A 20 -46.76 17.73 -43.53
N GLU A 21 -46.33 16.51 -43.82
CA GLU A 21 -46.14 15.46 -42.82
C GLU A 21 -45.22 15.92 -41.70
N PRO A 22 -45.44 15.54 -40.42
CA PRO A 22 -44.50 15.87 -39.37
C PRO A 22 -43.21 15.04 -39.54
N ALA A 23 -42.16 15.71 -39.99
CA ALA A 23 -40.82 15.14 -39.90
C ALA A 23 -40.51 14.87 -38.40
N LEU A 24 -40.48 13.60 -38.04
CA LEU A 24 -39.87 13.19 -36.78
C LEU A 24 -38.43 13.65 -36.80
N MET A 25 -38.13 14.73 -36.11
CA MET A 25 -36.79 15.00 -35.65
C MET A 25 -36.42 13.93 -34.63
N GLN A 26 -35.76 12.87 -35.08
CA GLN A 26 -34.95 12.04 -34.22
C GLN A 26 -33.83 12.98 -33.68
N ALA A 27 -33.98 13.39 -32.42
CA ALA A 27 -32.89 13.88 -31.67
C ALA A 27 -31.88 12.73 -31.54
N GLN A 28 -30.85 12.73 -32.38
CA GLN A 28 -29.64 11.96 -32.09
C GLN A 28 -29.16 12.47 -30.74
N ALA A 29 -29.38 11.66 -29.70
CA ALA A 29 -28.65 11.83 -28.46
C ALA A 29 -27.17 11.84 -28.84
N ALA A 30 -26.52 12.96 -28.66
CA ALA A 30 -25.07 13.03 -28.77
C ALA A 30 -24.53 11.96 -27.83
N GLU A 31 -23.91 10.96 -28.40
CA GLU A 31 -23.19 9.94 -27.65
C GLU A 31 -22.24 10.70 -26.73
N ALA A 32 -22.46 10.65 -25.42
CA ALA A 32 -21.58 11.30 -24.46
C ALA A 32 -20.18 10.75 -24.74
N ALA A 33 -19.26 11.65 -25.08
CA ALA A 33 -17.88 11.26 -25.34
C ALA A 33 -17.40 10.38 -24.19
N ALA A 34 -16.88 9.22 -24.53
CA ALA A 34 -16.35 8.30 -23.52
C ALA A 34 -15.38 9.08 -22.63
N PRO A 35 -15.44 8.92 -21.28
CA PRO A 35 -14.57 9.67 -20.39
C PRO A 35 -13.11 9.37 -20.78
N VAL A 36 -12.32 10.43 -20.92
CA VAL A 36 -10.89 10.31 -21.25
C VAL A 36 -10.21 9.61 -20.09
N VAL A 37 -9.76 8.38 -20.32
CA VAL A 37 -8.99 7.63 -19.33
C VAL A 37 -7.59 8.20 -19.31
N LYS A 38 -7.17 8.74 -18.16
CA LYS A 38 -5.82 9.28 -17.97
C LYS A 38 -4.92 8.21 -17.34
N GLU A 39 -3.72 8.06 -17.87
CA GLU A 39 -2.66 7.30 -17.18
C GLU A 39 -2.22 8.07 -15.93
N LEU A 40 -1.99 7.34 -14.84
CA LEU A 40 -1.52 7.95 -13.61
C LEU A 40 -0.04 8.32 -13.73
N ASN A 41 0.32 9.50 -13.24
CA ASN A 41 1.70 9.94 -13.19
C ASN A 41 2.41 9.22 -12.03
N LYS A 42 3.34 8.34 -12.35
CA LYS A 42 4.24 7.72 -11.37
C LYS A 42 5.45 8.63 -11.16
N SER A 43 5.38 9.53 -10.21
CA SER A 43 6.55 10.28 -9.76
C SER A 43 7.43 9.49 -8.78
N ASN A 44 6.90 8.38 -8.21
CA ASN A 44 7.67 7.39 -7.44
C ASN A 44 7.81 6.12 -8.28
N SER A 45 8.93 5.44 -8.15
CA SER A 45 9.21 4.20 -8.87
C SER A 45 8.62 2.94 -8.22
N GLY A 46 8.17 3.03 -6.95
CA GLY A 46 7.67 1.91 -6.14
C GLY A 46 6.23 2.09 -5.64
N ASN A 47 6.02 1.77 -4.36
CA ASN A 47 4.80 2.11 -3.64
C ASN A 47 4.74 3.61 -3.34
N PRO A 48 3.54 4.19 -3.22
CA PRO A 48 2.25 3.56 -3.44
C PRO A 48 1.97 3.27 -4.92
N MET A 49 1.19 2.20 -5.19
CA MET A 49 0.78 1.87 -6.56
C MET A 49 -0.16 2.92 -7.16
N LEU A 50 -0.94 3.61 -6.31
CA LEU A 50 -1.82 4.72 -6.66
C LEU A 50 -1.40 5.96 -5.86
N GLY A 51 -0.38 6.69 -6.30
CA GLY A 51 0.17 7.83 -5.56
C GLY A 51 -0.11 9.19 -6.17
N PHE A 52 -0.17 9.29 -7.52
CA PHE A 52 -0.32 10.57 -8.21
C PHE A 52 -1.21 10.45 -9.44
N ASP A 53 -1.98 11.50 -9.74
CA ASP A 53 -2.68 11.63 -11.01
C ASP A 53 -1.75 12.08 -12.15
N ALA A 54 -2.31 12.17 -13.37
CA ALA A 54 -1.55 12.58 -14.55
C ALA A 54 -1.02 14.04 -14.48
N ASP A 55 -1.57 14.84 -13.61
CA ASP A 55 -1.19 16.24 -13.40
C ASP A 55 -0.20 16.39 -12.21
N GLY A 56 0.11 15.27 -11.52
CA GLY A 56 1.03 15.22 -10.39
C GLY A 56 0.41 15.57 -9.04
N ASN A 57 -0.93 15.63 -8.94
CA ASN A 57 -1.60 15.78 -7.66
C ASN A 57 -1.64 14.45 -6.91
N ILE A 58 -1.52 14.50 -5.58
CA ILE A 58 -1.57 13.30 -4.75
C ILE A 58 -2.97 12.71 -4.78
N LEU A 59 -3.03 11.40 -4.97
CA LEU A 59 -4.25 10.60 -4.92
C LEU A 59 -4.34 9.91 -3.56
N TYR A 60 -5.13 10.47 -2.65
CA TYR A 60 -5.44 9.77 -1.42
C TYR A 60 -6.66 8.88 -1.62
N GLY A 61 -6.52 7.61 -1.20
CA GLY A 61 -7.61 6.64 -1.21
C GLY A 61 -7.25 5.43 -0.36
N GLY A 62 -8.14 5.11 0.58
CA GLY A 62 -8.00 4.00 1.50
C GLY A 62 -8.90 2.83 1.14
N ASP A 63 -8.79 1.77 1.94
CA ASP A 63 -9.62 0.57 1.91
C ASP A 63 -9.69 -0.05 0.51
N PRO A 64 -8.54 -0.42 -0.08
CA PRO A 64 -8.49 -0.93 -1.44
C PRO A 64 -9.22 -2.26 -1.56
N SER A 65 -10.02 -2.43 -2.61
CA SER A 65 -10.56 -3.72 -3.02
C SER A 65 -10.29 -3.99 -4.48
N ILE A 66 -10.20 -5.26 -4.85
CA ILE A 66 -9.75 -5.67 -6.18
C ILE A 66 -10.78 -6.58 -6.84
N LEU A 67 -11.00 -6.34 -8.13
CA LEU A 67 -11.69 -7.25 -9.04
C LEU A 67 -10.76 -7.61 -10.20
N VAL A 68 -10.55 -8.89 -10.43
CA VAL A 68 -9.90 -9.39 -11.65
C VAL A 68 -10.98 -9.80 -12.64
N ASP A 69 -11.02 -9.17 -13.81
CA ASP A 69 -11.95 -9.53 -14.89
C ASP A 69 -11.17 -9.72 -16.20
N GLY A 70 -10.95 -10.96 -16.55
CA GLY A 70 -10.12 -11.36 -17.69
C GLY A 70 -8.66 -10.95 -17.51
N ASP A 71 -8.15 -10.11 -18.40
CA ASP A 71 -6.77 -9.61 -18.39
C ASP A 71 -6.60 -8.27 -17.66
N THR A 72 -7.62 -7.82 -16.97
CA THR A 72 -7.68 -6.50 -16.34
C THR A 72 -7.95 -6.63 -14.84
N VAL A 73 -7.14 -5.93 -14.06
CA VAL A 73 -7.32 -5.74 -12.63
C VAL A 73 -7.95 -4.38 -12.41
N TYR A 74 -9.06 -4.34 -11.69
CA TYR A 74 -9.72 -3.13 -11.23
C TYR A 74 -9.46 -2.93 -9.74
N CYS A 75 -9.00 -1.75 -9.36
CA CYS A 75 -8.83 -1.35 -7.96
C CYS A 75 -9.86 -0.28 -7.60
N TYR A 76 -10.58 -0.52 -6.52
CA TYR A 76 -11.56 0.41 -5.98
C TYR A 76 -11.07 0.91 -4.63
N VAL A 77 -11.18 2.22 -4.40
CA VAL A 77 -10.76 2.87 -3.16
C VAL A 77 -11.78 3.92 -2.74
N GLY A 78 -11.91 4.16 -1.45
CA GLY A 78 -12.54 5.36 -0.93
C GLY A 78 -11.65 6.57 -1.21
N HIS A 79 -12.22 7.73 -1.55
CA HIS A 79 -11.49 8.94 -1.86
C HIS A 79 -11.26 9.78 -0.60
N ASP A 80 -10.10 9.69 0.02
CA ASP A 80 -9.74 10.44 1.22
C ASP A 80 -9.51 11.93 0.89
N THR A 81 -10.34 12.82 1.43
CA THR A 81 -10.24 14.28 1.22
C THR A 81 -10.10 15.06 2.52
N SER A 82 -9.86 14.37 3.63
CA SER A 82 -9.75 14.99 4.94
C SER A 82 -8.58 15.97 5.01
N THR A 83 -8.81 17.10 5.69
CA THR A 83 -7.77 18.08 6.02
C THR A 83 -7.35 18.03 7.50
N GLY A 84 -7.87 17.06 8.25
CA GLY A 84 -7.64 16.91 9.68
C GLY A 84 -7.65 15.43 10.11
N GLU A 85 -7.95 15.19 11.37
CA GLU A 85 -8.00 13.86 11.98
C GLU A 85 -9.44 13.33 12.03
N TYR A 86 -10.06 13.19 10.86
CA TYR A 86 -11.40 12.63 10.68
C TYR A 86 -11.55 12.09 9.27
N TYR A 87 -12.42 11.09 9.11
CA TYR A 87 -12.72 10.55 7.78
C TYR A 87 -13.64 11.51 7.03
N ASN A 88 -13.23 11.84 5.80
CA ASN A 88 -14.02 12.56 4.83
C ASN A 88 -13.78 11.96 3.46
N MET A 89 -14.69 11.10 3.03
CA MET A 89 -14.60 10.31 1.80
C MET A 89 -15.89 10.50 0.99
N PRO A 90 -15.95 11.48 0.07
CA PRO A 90 -17.19 11.82 -0.62
C PRO A 90 -17.62 10.81 -1.70
N ASP A 91 -16.71 9.99 -2.16
CA ASP A 91 -16.97 9.07 -3.29
C ASP A 91 -16.03 7.86 -3.28
N TRP A 92 -16.42 6.81 -4.05
CA TRP A 92 -15.57 5.67 -4.38
C TRP A 92 -15.07 5.79 -5.81
N ARG A 93 -13.81 5.44 -6.04
CA ARG A 93 -13.11 5.58 -7.31
C ARG A 93 -12.61 4.24 -7.82
N CYS A 94 -12.61 4.09 -9.15
CA CYS A 94 -12.12 2.91 -9.86
C CYS A 94 -10.89 3.26 -10.69
N TYR A 95 -9.90 2.40 -10.59
CA TYR A 95 -8.67 2.40 -11.39
C TYR A 95 -8.50 1.03 -12.04
N SER A 96 -7.78 0.95 -13.15
CA SER A 96 -7.52 -0.32 -13.83
C SER A 96 -6.05 -0.48 -14.21
N SER A 97 -5.61 -1.75 -14.27
CA SER A 97 -4.28 -2.14 -14.74
C SER A 97 -4.32 -3.47 -15.47
N LYS A 98 -3.38 -3.68 -16.40
CA LYS A 98 -3.15 -4.96 -17.08
C LYS A 98 -1.83 -5.63 -16.68
N ASP A 99 -1.03 -4.93 -15.89
CA ASP A 99 0.33 -5.36 -15.53
C ASP A 99 0.68 -5.13 -14.04
N MET A 100 -0.25 -4.61 -13.24
CA MET A 100 -0.06 -4.20 -11.84
C MET A 100 0.95 -3.05 -11.65
N LYS A 101 1.52 -2.53 -12.71
CA LYS A 101 2.58 -1.51 -12.70
C LYS A 101 2.08 -0.16 -13.24
N THR A 102 1.22 -0.21 -14.26
CA THR A 102 0.63 0.97 -14.89
C THR A 102 -0.85 1.02 -14.60
N TRP A 103 -1.31 2.10 -13.99
CA TRP A 103 -2.69 2.27 -13.58
C TRP A 103 -3.35 3.42 -14.30
N LYS A 104 -4.66 3.28 -14.56
CA LYS A 104 -5.50 4.27 -15.20
C LYS A 104 -6.67 4.61 -14.30
N TYR A 105 -6.98 5.89 -14.17
CA TYR A 105 -8.23 6.33 -13.57
C TYR A 105 -9.38 6.06 -14.54
N GLU A 106 -10.36 5.29 -14.12
CA GLU A 106 -11.53 4.95 -14.92
C GLU A 106 -12.71 5.89 -14.60
N SER A 107 -13.10 5.97 -13.34
CA SER A 107 -14.31 6.72 -12.96
C SER A 107 -14.44 6.91 -11.44
N MET A 108 -15.30 7.84 -11.07
CA MET A 108 -15.99 7.85 -9.79
C MET A 108 -17.23 6.96 -9.96
N ILE A 109 -17.28 5.82 -9.23
CA ILE A 109 -18.28 4.77 -9.45
C ILE A 109 -19.61 5.00 -8.72
N LEU A 110 -19.54 5.62 -7.53
CA LEU A 110 -20.68 6.01 -6.72
C LEU A 110 -20.27 7.15 -5.80
N LYS A 111 -21.18 8.11 -5.63
CA LYS A 111 -21.01 9.19 -4.68
C LYS A 111 -21.71 8.86 -3.37
N ALA A 112 -21.03 9.06 -2.24
CA ALA A 112 -21.50 8.74 -0.91
C ALA A 112 -22.41 9.87 -0.38
N ASP A 113 -23.59 10.03 -0.97
CA ASP A 113 -24.58 11.00 -0.55
C ASP A 113 -26.01 10.46 -0.72
N ARG A 114 -26.95 11.07 -0.03
CA ARG A 114 -28.36 10.68 -0.04
C ARG A 114 -29.04 10.81 -1.41
N SER A 115 -28.51 11.60 -2.33
CA SER A 115 -29.07 11.68 -3.68
C SER A 115 -28.80 10.44 -4.52
N ASN A 116 -27.74 9.70 -4.20
CA ASN A 116 -27.34 8.47 -4.84
C ASN A 116 -27.71 7.22 -4.02
N ILE A 117 -27.70 7.33 -2.68
CA ILE A 117 -28.04 6.26 -1.73
C ILE A 117 -29.24 6.74 -0.90
N THR A 118 -30.44 6.49 -1.37
CA THR A 118 -31.66 7.15 -0.86
C THR A 118 -32.02 6.82 0.59
N TRP A 119 -31.52 5.72 1.12
CA TRP A 119 -31.71 5.26 2.50
C TRP A 119 -30.63 5.75 3.47
N ALA A 120 -29.53 6.29 2.96
CA ALA A 120 -28.43 6.78 3.78
C ALA A 120 -28.76 8.11 4.48
N GLN A 121 -28.02 8.43 5.54
CA GLN A 121 -27.99 9.78 6.09
C GLN A 121 -27.39 10.78 5.09
N ASP A 122 -27.54 12.06 5.37
CA ASP A 122 -26.77 13.09 4.66
C ASP A 122 -25.30 13.02 5.13
N ASP A 123 -24.35 13.36 4.26
CA ASP A 123 -22.91 13.42 4.54
C ASP A 123 -22.28 12.07 5.01
N VAL A 124 -22.70 10.96 4.40
CA VAL A 124 -22.05 9.67 4.63
C VAL A 124 -20.66 9.60 3.98
N SER A 125 -19.77 8.79 4.58
CA SER A 125 -18.42 8.57 4.05
C SER A 125 -18.35 7.27 3.25
N ALA A 126 -17.54 7.29 2.18
CA ALA A 126 -17.26 6.16 1.30
C ALA A 126 -16.26 5.19 1.96
N TRP A 127 -16.71 4.45 2.97
CA TRP A 127 -15.91 3.48 3.71
C TRP A 127 -15.61 2.24 2.88
N ALA A 128 -14.93 1.25 3.47
CA ALA A 128 -14.51 0.04 2.78
C ALA A 128 -15.66 -0.63 2.03
N ALA A 129 -15.34 -1.16 0.86
CA ALA A 129 -16.31 -1.71 -0.05
C ALA A 129 -15.66 -2.70 -1.02
N GLN A 130 -16.43 -3.60 -1.63
CA GLN A 130 -15.90 -4.54 -2.63
C GLN A 130 -16.84 -4.64 -3.84
N VAL A 131 -16.24 -4.71 -5.03
CA VAL A 131 -16.94 -5.05 -6.27
C VAL A 131 -16.71 -6.51 -6.62
N THR A 132 -17.76 -7.21 -7.01
CA THR A 132 -17.69 -8.56 -7.60
C THR A 132 -18.50 -8.64 -8.88
N LYS A 133 -18.22 -9.64 -9.72
CA LYS A 133 -18.95 -9.92 -10.95
C LYS A 133 -19.82 -11.16 -10.73
N GLY A 134 -21.13 -11.01 -10.88
CA GLY A 134 -22.06 -12.13 -10.84
C GLY A 134 -22.03 -12.97 -12.12
N SER A 135 -22.51 -14.21 -12.04
CA SER A 135 -22.65 -15.14 -13.17
C SER A 135 -23.57 -14.62 -14.29
N ASN A 136 -24.48 -13.71 -13.95
CA ASN A 136 -25.33 -12.99 -14.90
C ASN A 136 -24.62 -11.89 -15.70
N GLY A 137 -23.30 -11.71 -15.47
CA GLY A 137 -22.44 -10.73 -16.14
C GLY A 137 -22.55 -9.30 -15.62
N LYS A 138 -23.39 -9.06 -14.60
CA LYS A 138 -23.47 -7.76 -13.92
C LYS A 138 -22.42 -7.64 -12.84
N TYR A 139 -22.13 -6.39 -12.44
CA TYR A 139 -21.21 -6.05 -11.37
C TYR A 139 -21.99 -5.57 -10.16
N TYR A 140 -21.61 -6.04 -8.98
CA TYR A 140 -22.24 -5.75 -7.71
C TYR A 140 -21.23 -5.10 -6.79
N PHE A 141 -21.57 -3.94 -6.29
CA PHE A 141 -20.75 -3.14 -5.39
C PHE A 141 -21.38 -3.16 -4.01
N TYR A 142 -20.75 -3.88 -3.09
CA TYR A 142 -21.15 -3.94 -1.68
C TYR A 142 -20.34 -2.89 -0.91
N TYR A 143 -21.03 -2.10 -0.12
CA TYR A 143 -20.47 -0.97 0.63
C TYR A 143 -21.20 -0.80 1.95
N CYS A 144 -20.68 0.05 2.85
CA CYS A 144 -21.34 0.39 4.08
C CYS A 144 -21.47 1.90 4.26
N CYS A 145 -22.55 2.34 4.90
CA CYS A 145 -22.77 3.72 5.30
C CYS A 145 -23.81 3.82 6.41
N GLU A 146 -23.94 5.00 7.03
CA GLU A 146 -24.97 5.27 8.02
C GLU A 146 -26.36 5.22 7.39
N GLU A 147 -27.29 4.50 8.02
CA GLU A 147 -28.69 4.43 7.63
C GLU A 147 -29.46 5.62 8.23
N ALA A 148 -30.30 6.28 7.44
CA ALA A 148 -31.09 7.44 7.90
C ALA A 148 -32.02 7.08 9.06
N GLY A 149 -31.89 7.81 10.16
CA GLY A 149 -32.68 7.61 11.37
C GLY A 149 -32.27 6.39 12.21
N ARG A 150 -31.11 5.79 11.93
CA ARG A 150 -30.47 4.72 12.70
C ARG A 150 -29.15 5.22 13.27
N PRO A 151 -28.69 4.68 14.41
CA PRO A 151 -27.43 5.11 15.00
C PRO A 151 -26.21 4.49 14.30
N GLY A 152 -26.38 3.41 13.54
CA GLY A 152 -25.30 2.56 13.06
C GLY A 152 -25.14 2.50 11.54
N LYS A 153 -24.12 1.78 11.15
CA LYS A 153 -23.82 1.46 9.75
C LYS A 153 -24.64 0.27 9.28
N SER A 154 -24.91 0.25 8.00
CA SER A 154 -25.65 -0.79 7.31
C SER A 154 -24.93 -1.18 6.02
N ILE A 155 -25.05 -2.43 5.58
CA ILE A 155 -24.47 -2.90 4.33
C ILE A 155 -25.43 -2.59 3.19
N GLY A 156 -24.95 -1.87 2.19
CA GLY A 156 -25.66 -1.59 0.94
C GLY A 156 -25.13 -2.40 -0.24
N VAL A 157 -25.90 -2.44 -1.31
CA VAL A 157 -25.45 -2.98 -2.59
C VAL A 157 -25.93 -2.10 -3.75
N ALA A 158 -25.04 -1.87 -4.70
CA ALA A 158 -25.33 -1.16 -5.94
C ALA A 158 -24.93 -2.01 -7.15
N VAL A 159 -25.60 -1.82 -8.28
CA VAL A 159 -25.47 -2.68 -9.47
C VAL A 159 -25.05 -1.87 -10.68
N SER A 160 -24.19 -2.44 -11.54
CA SER A 160 -23.77 -1.87 -12.82
C SER A 160 -23.64 -2.94 -13.90
N ASP A 161 -23.71 -2.53 -15.16
CA ASP A 161 -23.39 -3.38 -16.30
C ASP A 161 -21.87 -3.35 -16.65
N LYS A 162 -21.08 -2.54 -15.94
CA LYS A 162 -19.62 -2.38 -16.17
C LYS A 162 -18.86 -2.35 -14.85
N ALA A 163 -17.67 -2.92 -14.82
CA ALA A 163 -16.74 -2.82 -13.69
C ALA A 163 -16.45 -1.38 -13.29
N THR A 164 -16.42 -0.47 -14.26
CA THR A 164 -16.14 0.96 -14.08
C THR A 164 -17.35 1.80 -13.70
N GLY A 165 -18.52 1.16 -13.46
CA GLY A 165 -19.75 1.86 -13.13
C GLY A 165 -20.40 2.61 -14.33
N PRO A 166 -21.26 3.61 -14.08
CA PRO A 166 -21.74 4.01 -12.75
C PRO A 166 -22.56 2.91 -12.07
N PHE A 167 -22.43 2.79 -10.77
CA PHE A 167 -23.25 1.88 -9.97
C PHE A 167 -24.53 2.57 -9.50
N LYS A 168 -25.60 1.82 -9.45
CA LYS A 168 -26.91 2.29 -8.98
C LYS A 168 -27.32 1.48 -7.75
N ASP A 169 -27.51 2.18 -6.65
CA ASP A 169 -28.03 1.62 -5.41
C ASP A 169 -29.40 0.98 -5.58
N ILE A 170 -29.69 -0.11 -4.85
CA ILE A 170 -30.96 -0.83 -4.92
C ILE A 170 -32.11 -0.14 -4.18
N GLY A 171 -31.85 0.97 -3.49
CA GLY A 171 -32.86 1.80 -2.81
C GLY A 171 -33.19 1.38 -1.37
N LYS A 172 -32.46 0.42 -0.81
CA LYS A 172 -32.59 -0.06 0.57
C LYS A 172 -31.28 -0.71 1.03
N PRO A 173 -31.00 -0.78 2.35
CA PRO A 173 -29.90 -1.61 2.81
C PRO A 173 -30.14 -3.08 2.50
N LEU A 174 -29.08 -3.83 2.26
CA LEU A 174 -29.08 -5.30 2.17
C LEU A 174 -29.12 -5.91 3.58
N VAL A 175 -28.28 -5.38 4.49
CA VAL A 175 -28.29 -5.66 5.93
C VAL A 175 -28.43 -4.33 6.67
N SER A 176 -29.52 -4.17 7.42
CA SER A 176 -29.74 -2.98 8.26
C SER A 176 -29.06 -3.15 9.63
N ASP A 177 -28.53 -2.07 10.18
CA ASP A 177 -27.95 -1.97 11.53
C ASP A 177 -28.81 -2.68 12.62
N THR A 178 -30.13 -2.74 12.44
CA THR A 178 -31.02 -3.39 13.41
C THR A 178 -31.19 -4.89 13.22
N GLN A 179 -30.63 -5.48 12.17
CA GLN A 179 -30.76 -6.91 11.85
C GLN A 179 -29.64 -7.72 12.49
N THR A 180 -28.52 -7.11 12.83
CA THR A 180 -27.39 -7.73 13.53
C THR A 180 -27.36 -7.33 15.01
N PRO A 181 -26.78 -8.17 15.89
CA PRO A 181 -26.63 -7.79 17.30
C PRO A 181 -25.68 -6.60 17.46
N ASN A 182 -26.13 -5.54 18.11
CA ASN A 182 -25.29 -4.38 18.42
C ASN A 182 -24.13 -4.76 19.33
N GLY A 183 -22.95 -4.29 18.98
CA GLY A 183 -21.73 -4.40 19.76
C GLY A 183 -21.51 -3.18 20.68
N PRO A 184 -20.25 -2.91 21.06
CA PRO A 184 -19.90 -1.78 21.91
C PRO A 184 -20.04 -0.41 21.22
N HIS A 185 -20.20 -0.37 19.91
CA HIS A 185 -20.36 0.85 19.11
C HIS A 185 -21.35 0.62 17.95
N THR A 186 -21.48 1.57 17.04
CA THR A 186 -22.52 1.60 15.99
C THR A 186 -21.97 1.34 14.59
N TRP A 187 -20.78 0.76 14.45
CA TRP A 187 -20.14 0.44 13.16
C TRP A 187 -19.69 -1.02 13.05
N GLU A 188 -20.44 -1.94 13.65
CA GLU A 188 -20.19 -3.37 13.48
C GLU A 188 -20.50 -3.87 12.07
N ASP A 189 -21.47 -3.27 11.37
CA ASP A 189 -21.82 -3.64 10.01
C ASP A 189 -21.05 -2.80 8.99
N ILE A 190 -19.74 -3.08 8.86
CA ILE A 190 -18.82 -2.45 7.90
C ILE A 190 -17.97 -3.50 7.18
N ASP A 191 -17.23 -3.06 6.20
CA ASP A 191 -16.18 -3.80 5.49
C ASP A 191 -16.70 -5.08 4.79
N PRO A 192 -17.69 -4.96 3.88
CA PRO A 192 -18.23 -6.12 3.19
C PRO A 192 -17.19 -6.75 2.26
N THR A 193 -17.11 -8.09 2.32
CA THR A 193 -16.32 -8.93 1.40
C THR A 193 -17.21 -9.98 0.76
N VAL A 194 -16.96 -10.29 -0.51
CA VAL A 194 -17.79 -11.23 -1.27
C VAL A 194 -16.95 -12.31 -1.92
N TRP A 195 -17.38 -13.56 -1.79
CA TRP A 195 -16.80 -14.71 -2.48
C TRP A 195 -17.85 -15.46 -3.26
N ILE A 196 -17.59 -15.73 -4.54
CA ILE A 196 -18.44 -16.50 -5.42
C ILE A 196 -17.66 -17.71 -5.91
N GLU A 197 -18.24 -18.89 -5.75
CA GLU A 197 -17.62 -20.13 -6.19
C GLU A 197 -18.68 -21.15 -6.61
N THR A 198 -18.36 -21.94 -7.62
CA THR A 198 -19.17 -23.10 -8.02
C THR A 198 -18.55 -24.35 -7.39
N ASP A 199 -19.36 -25.09 -6.64
CA ASP A 199 -18.92 -26.32 -5.99
C ASP A 199 -18.75 -27.49 -6.99
N GLU A 200 -18.29 -28.65 -6.49
CA GLU A 200 -18.08 -29.86 -7.29
C GLU A 200 -19.37 -30.44 -7.91
N ASN A 201 -20.54 -30.07 -7.39
CA ASN A 201 -21.85 -30.46 -7.90
C ASN A 201 -22.38 -29.50 -8.98
N GLY A 202 -21.67 -28.39 -9.20
CA GLY A 202 -22.07 -27.33 -10.13
C GLY A 202 -23.06 -26.33 -9.53
N GLU A 203 -23.24 -26.31 -8.20
CA GLU A 203 -24.02 -25.30 -7.49
C GLU A 203 -23.14 -24.07 -7.21
N GLU A 204 -23.65 -22.88 -7.57
CA GLU A 204 -22.95 -21.62 -7.31
C GLU A 204 -23.36 -21.07 -5.94
N HIS A 205 -22.37 -20.86 -5.09
CA HIS A 205 -22.46 -20.25 -3.77
C HIS A 205 -21.95 -18.81 -3.81
N ARG A 206 -22.60 -17.93 -3.05
CA ARG A 206 -22.34 -16.48 -3.02
C ARG A 206 -22.31 -16.04 -1.57
N TYR A 207 -21.13 -15.92 -1.00
CA TYR A 207 -20.95 -15.56 0.39
C TYR A 207 -20.67 -14.07 0.54
N LEU A 208 -21.39 -13.40 1.43
CA LEU A 208 -21.14 -12.04 1.87
C LEU A 208 -20.72 -12.08 3.32
N GLY A 209 -19.46 -11.65 3.59
CA GLY A 209 -18.93 -11.48 4.94
C GLY A 209 -18.75 -10.00 5.25
N TRP A 210 -18.74 -9.61 6.53
CA TRP A 210 -18.47 -8.25 6.99
C TRP A 210 -18.20 -8.22 8.50
N GLY A 211 -17.71 -7.11 9.04
CA GLY A 211 -17.72 -6.90 10.48
C GLY A 211 -16.60 -6.03 11.04
N ASN A 212 -16.89 -5.51 12.23
CA ASN A 212 -15.93 -4.86 13.11
C ASN A 212 -16.16 -5.36 14.54
N ASN A 213 -15.07 -5.67 15.28
CA ASN A 213 -15.05 -6.36 16.59
C ASN A 213 -15.70 -7.75 16.63
N ARG A 214 -16.53 -8.05 15.68
CA ARG A 214 -17.12 -9.35 15.36
C ARG A 214 -17.28 -9.44 13.86
N PHE A 215 -17.47 -10.62 13.34
CA PHE A 215 -17.68 -10.81 11.92
C PHE A 215 -18.87 -11.71 11.65
N PHE A 216 -19.48 -11.47 10.52
CA PHE A 216 -20.72 -12.11 10.08
C PHE A 216 -20.53 -12.67 8.68
N VAL A 217 -21.35 -13.67 8.34
CA VAL A 217 -21.50 -14.15 6.97
C VAL A 217 -22.94 -14.52 6.68
N CYS A 218 -23.37 -14.27 5.44
CA CYS A 218 -24.59 -14.82 4.88
C CYS A 218 -24.34 -15.38 3.47
N GLU A 219 -25.21 -16.26 3.01
CA GLU A 219 -25.26 -16.64 1.60
C GLU A 219 -26.29 -15.76 0.88
N LEU A 220 -25.94 -15.31 -0.32
CA LEU A 220 -26.83 -14.51 -1.15
C LEU A 220 -27.60 -15.40 -2.12
N ASN A 221 -28.81 -14.96 -2.48
CA ASN A 221 -29.55 -15.54 -3.58
C ASN A 221 -28.86 -15.26 -4.93
N GLU A 222 -29.34 -15.91 -6.00
CA GLU A 222 -28.85 -15.73 -7.36
C GLU A 222 -28.95 -14.26 -7.85
N ASP A 223 -29.85 -13.48 -7.29
CA ASP A 223 -30.03 -12.07 -7.61
C ASP A 223 -28.90 -11.17 -7.07
N MET A 224 -28.04 -11.69 -6.17
CA MET A 224 -26.93 -10.98 -5.54
C MET A 224 -27.34 -9.76 -4.68
N ILE A 225 -28.62 -9.53 -4.46
CA ILE A 225 -29.19 -8.38 -3.76
C ILE A 225 -30.17 -8.76 -2.65
N SER A 226 -30.23 -10.03 -2.30
CA SER A 226 -31.03 -10.56 -1.21
C SER A 226 -30.33 -11.73 -0.51
N ILE A 227 -30.60 -11.87 0.80
CA ILE A 227 -30.04 -12.95 1.64
C ILE A 227 -30.83 -14.22 1.40
N LYS A 228 -30.14 -15.35 1.29
CA LYS A 228 -30.73 -16.68 1.13
C LYS A 228 -31.30 -17.14 2.47
N ASP A 229 -32.55 -17.55 2.46
CA ASP A 229 -33.24 -18.14 3.61
C ASP A 229 -32.65 -19.52 3.91
N GLN A 230 -32.06 -19.68 5.09
CA GLN A 230 -31.39 -20.91 5.53
C GLN A 230 -32.25 -21.71 6.55
N ASP A 231 -33.17 -21.06 7.24
CA ASP A 231 -34.00 -21.67 8.29
C ASP A 231 -35.44 -22.00 7.87
N GLY A 232 -35.82 -21.58 6.65
CA GLY A 232 -37.17 -21.78 6.09
C GLY A 232 -38.22 -20.76 6.57
N ASN A 233 -37.78 -19.69 7.27
CA ASN A 233 -38.66 -18.64 7.79
C ASN A 233 -38.44 -17.31 7.05
N LYS A 234 -39.13 -17.13 5.94
CA LYS A 234 -39.02 -15.93 5.10
C LYS A 234 -39.48 -14.62 5.73
N ASP A 235 -40.22 -14.71 6.83
CA ASP A 235 -40.79 -13.52 7.48
C ASP A 235 -39.85 -12.83 8.46
N ASN A 236 -38.75 -13.49 8.84
CA ASN A 236 -37.79 -12.97 9.80
C ASN A 236 -36.38 -13.46 9.51
N LEU A 237 -35.41 -12.55 9.50
CA LEU A 237 -34.01 -12.89 9.31
C LEU A 237 -33.42 -13.47 10.60
N SER A 238 -32.98 -14.71 10.54
CA SER A 238 -32.37 -15.37 11.71
C SER A 238 -30.88 -15.05 11.81
N VAL A 239 -30.42 -14.73 13.03
CA VAL A 239 -29.00 -14.43 13.33
C VAL A 239 -28.52 -15.27 14.49
N GLY A 240 -27.40 -15.96 14.32
CA GLY A 240 -26.85 -16.81 15.39
C GLY A 240 -25.56 -17.51 15.01
N TYR A 241 -25.06 -18.34 15.91
CA TYR A 241 -23.84 -19.13 15.68
C TYR A 241 -24.14 -20.47 15.03
N GLY A 242 -23.32 -20.84 14.05
CA GLY A 242 -23.42 -22.11 13.34
C GLY A 242 -24.41 -22.10 12.17
N LYS A 243 -24.32 -23.13 11.36
CA LYS A 243 -25.14 -23.29 10.15
C LYS A 243 -26.64 -23.36 10.47
N GLY A 244 -27.45 -22.93 9.53
CA GLY A 244 -28.90 -22.92 9.63
C GLY A 244 -29.49 -21.59 10.07
N HIS A 245 -28.65 -20.56 10.27
CA HIS A 245 -29.06 -19.19 10.39
C HIS A 245 -28.83 -18.45 9.06
N ASP A 246 -29.65 -17.46 8.75
CA ASP A 246 -29.51 -16.64 7.54
C ASP A 246 -28.24 -15.76 7.61
N ILE A 247 -27.93 -15.25 8.82
CA ILE A 247 -26.68 -14.59 9.15
C ILE A 247 -25.98 -15.38 10.25
N VAL A 248 -24.77 -15.85 9.97
CA VAL A 248 -23.97 -16.61 10.92
C VAL A 248 -22.92 -15.70 11.56
N VAL A 249 -22.94 -15.64 12.89
CA VAL A 249 -21.95 -14.90 13.70
C VAL A 249 -20.64 -15.68 13.78
N GLY A 250 -19.51 -14.97 13.69
CA GLY A 250 -18.19 -15.56 13.59
C GLY A 250 -17.65 -16.19 14.87
N LYS A 251 -16.84 -17.23 14.68
CA LYS A 251 -15.98 -17.86 15.68
C LYS A 251 -14.54 -17.88 15.20
N MET A 252 -13.62 -17.88 16.15
CA MET A 252 -12.19 -18.06 15.88
C MET A 252 -11.64 -19.13 16.81
N ASN A 253 -11.01 -20.18 16.26
CA ASN A 253 -10.55 -21.37 17.00
C ASN A 253 -11.68 -21.97 17.87
N GLY A 254 -12.89 -22.07 17.33
CA GLY A 254 -14.08 -22.59 18.01
C GLY A 254 -14.68 -21.66 19.07
N LYS A 255 -14.10 -20.48 19.31
CA LYS A 255 -14.59 -19.49 20.30
C LYS A 255 -15.45 -18.44 19.61
N GLU A 256 -16.57 -18.12 20.25
CA GLU A 256 -17.45 -17.06 19.82
C GLU A 256 -16.79 -15.69 20.01
N ILE A 257 -16.87 -14.83 18.98
CA ILE A 257 -16.33 -13.48 18.98
C ILE A 257 -17.46 -12.48 19.13
N PHE A 258 -17.46 -11.75 20.25
CA PHE A 258 -18.46 -10.72 20.55
C PHE A 258 -17.91 -9.30 20.50
N ASN A 259 -16.61 -9.14 20.76
CA ASN A 259 -15.96 -7.83 20.85
C ASN A 259 -14.43 -7.98 20.90
N ASP A 260 -13.72 -6.85 20.94
CA ASP A 260 -12.26 -6.74 21.00
C ASP A 260 -11.56 -7.41 22.20
N LYS A 261 -12.33 -7.83 23.23
CA LYS A 261 -11.81 -8.54 24.41
C LYS A 261 -11.76 -10.05 24.23
N ASP A 262 -12.45 -10.57 23.22
CA ASP A 262 -12.46 -11.98 22.91
C ASP A 262 -11.18 -12.34 22.13
N LYS A 263 -10.21 -12.84 22.87
CA LYS A 263 -8.87 -13.13 22.34
C LYS A 263 -8.74 -14.56 21.85
N PHE A 264 -8.09 -14.71 20.69
CA PHE A 264 -7.59 -15.96 20.14
C PHE A 264 -6.07 -15.87 20.01
N GLU A 265 -5.33 -16.73 20.66
CA GLU A 265 -3.86 -16.74 20.70
C GLU A 265 -3.21 -15.40 21.09
N GLY A 266 -3.91 -14.58 21.87
CA GLY A 266 -3.46 -13.25 22.32
C GLY A 266 -3.94 -12.10 21.46
N HIS A 267 -4.47 -12.36 20.28
CA HIS A 267 -4.97 -11.40 19.31
C HIS A 267 -6.49 -11.20 19.38
N SER A 268 -7.01 -10.14 18.77
CA SER A 268 -8.44 -9.86 18.60
C SER A 268 -8.77 -9.52 17.16
N PHE A 269 -9.95 -9.91 16.69
CA PHE A 269 -10.48 -9.42 15.43
C PHE A 269 -10.84 -7.94 15.58
N THR A 270 -10.38 -7.12 14.64
CA THR A 270 -10.73 -5.70 14.57
C THR A 270 -11.74 -5.46 13.45
N GLU A 271 -11.34 -5.61 12.18
CA GLU A 271 -12.19 -5.30 11.02
C GLU A 271 -11.62 -5.86 9.72
N ALA A 272 -12.09 -5.39 8.58
CA ALA A 272 -11.55 -5.65 7.25
C ALA A 272 -11.47 -7.14 6.84
N PRO A 273 -12.53 -7.96 7.03
CA PRO A 273 -12.49 -9.33 6.50
C PRO A 273 -12.38 -9.31 4.98
N TYR A 274 -11.53 -10.16 4.41
CA TYR A 274 -11.36 -10.31 2.97
C TYR A 274 -11.18 -11.77 2.61
N TYR A 275 -12.08 -12.34 1.79
CA TYR A 275 -12.06 -13.75 1.43
C TYR A 275 -11.15 -14.03 0.24
N TYR A 276 -10.45 -15.16 0.31
CA TYR A 276 -9.55 -15.63 -0.73
C TYR A 276 -9.46 -17.14 -0.76
N ARG A 277 -9.16 -17.71 -1.91
CA ARG A 277 -8.81 -19.12 -2.10
C ARG A 277 -7.72 -19.25 -3.16
N GLN A 278 -6.81 -20.23 -2.98
CA GLN A 278 -5.75 -20.48 -3.95
C GLN A 278 -6.31 -20.96 -5.29
N GLN A 279 -5.62 -20.63 -6.36
CA GLN A 279 -5.91 -21.10 -7.71
C GLN A 279 -4.73 -21.84 -8.31
N ASP A 280 -5.00 -22.94 -9.01
CA ASP A 280 -4.00 -23.62 -9.83
C ASP A 280 -3.72 -22.83 -11.13
N GLU A 281 -2.76 -23.29 -11.92
CA GLU A 281 -2.41 -22.68 -13.22
C GLU A 281 -3.59 -22.64 -14.24
N LYS A 282 -4.63 -23.42 -14.01
CA LYS A 282 -5.85 -23.45 -14.84
C LYS A 282 -6.95 -22.56 -14.31
N GLY A 283 -6.72 -21.92 -13.14
CA GLY A 283 -7.71 -21.09 -12.46
C GLY A 283 -8.71 -21.85 -11.59
N ASN A 284 -8.50 -23.16 -11.34
CA ASN A 284 -9.34 -23.91 -10.43
C ASN A 284 -8.97 -23.60 -8.98
N TYR A 285 -9.96 -23.41 -8.14
CA TYR A 285 -9.76 -23.21 -6.71
C TYR A 285 -9.37 -24.52 -5.99
N PHE A 286 -8.47 -24.43 -5.04
CA PHE A 286 -8.05 -25.56 -4.21
C PHE A 286 -7.64 -25.12 -2.80
N GLY A 287 -7.46 -26.07 -1.88
CA GLY A 287 -7.11 -25.79 -0.50
C GLY A 287 -8.27 -25.17 0.31
N PRO A 288 -8.02 -24.72 1.54
CA PRO A 288 -9.01 -24.09 2.39
C PRO A 288 -9.38 -22.69 1.85
N TYR A 289 -10.46 -22.14 2.39
CA TYR A 289 -10.73 -20.71 2.30
C TYR A 289 -9.86 -19.96 3.27
N TYR A 290 -9.41 -18.78 2.87
CA TYR A 290 -8.69 -17.82 3.71
C TYR A 290 -9.60 -16.64 3.98
N MET A 291 -9.60 -16.16 5.21
CA MET A 291 -10.08 -14.84 5.58
C MET A 291 -8.88 -14.04 6.05
N PHE A 292 -8.52 -13.01 5.30
CA PHE A 292 -7.57 -12.01 5.76
C PHE A 292 -8.33 -10.93 6.53
N PHE A 293 -7.73 -10.35 7.57
CA PHE A 293 -8.40 -9.35 8.39
C PHE A 293 -7.41 -8.49 9.17
N ALA A 294 -7.87 -7.32 9.61
CA ALA A 294 -7.15 -6.48 10.55
C ALA A 294 -7.34 -7.00 11.97
N CYS A 295 -6.27 -7.11 12.73
CA CYS A 295 -6.30 -7.55 14.13
C CYS A 295 -5.54 -6.59 15.05
N ASP A 296 -5.98 -6.53 16.31
CA ASP A 296 -5.45 -5.68 17.35
C ASP A 296 -5.51 -4.18 17.04
N TRP A 297 -5.13 -3.38 18.00
CA TRP A 297 -4.89 -1.96 17.85
C TRP A 297 -3.37 -1.70 17.92
N ARG A 298 -2.79 -0.99 17.16
CA ARG A 298 -2.85 -0.48 15.81
C ARG A 298 -2.80 -1.65 14.85
N GLU A 299 -3.64 -1.62 13.86
CA GLU A 299 -3.97 -2.80 13.08
C GLU A 299 -2.78 -3.47 12.42
N GLN A 300 -2.54 -4.71 12.83
CA GLN A 300 -1.76 -5.70 12.12
C GLN A 300 -2.68 -6.39 11.11
N MET A 301 -2.12 -7.05 10.13
CA MET A 301 -2.88 -7.91 9.24
C MET A 301 -2.62 -9.37 9.55
N ALA A 302 -3.68 -10.14 9.66
CA ALA A 302 -3.66 -11.55 9.96
C ALA A 302 -4.47 -12.35 8.94
N TYR A 303 -4.38 -13.68 9.03
CA TYR A 303 -5.23 -14.58 8.28
C TYR A 303 -5.75 -15.71 9.16
N ALA A 304 -6.86 -16.26 8.74
CA ALA A 304 -7.43 -17.50 9.28
C ALA A 304 -7.96 -18.35 8.13
N THR A 305 -8.16 -19.65 8.37
CA THR A 305 -8.61 -20.59 7.35
C THR A 305 -9.86 -21.35 7.79
N THR A 306 -10.65 -21.82 6.84
CA THR A 306 -11.77 -22.73 7.05
C THR A 306 -12.01 -23.59 5.81
N ASP A 307 -12.59 -24.77 6.00
CA ASP A 307 -13.08 -25.59 4.87
C ASP A 307 -14.53 -25.22 4.47
N ASP A 308 -15.17 -24.33 5.23
CA ASP A 308 -16.59 -24.02 5.05
C ASP A 308 -16.95 -22.62 5.56
N ILE A 309 -17.07 -21.67 4.63
CA ILE A 309 -17.38 -20.27 4.93
C ILE A 309 -18.66 -20.13 5.76
N MET A 310 -19.73 -20.92 5.47
CA MET A 310 -21.01 -20.81 6.18
C MET A 310 -20.98 -21.40 7.59
N SER A 311 -19.92 -22.12 7.98
CA SER A 311 -19.71 -22.45 9.41
C SER A 311 -19.36 -21.18 10.21
N ASN A 312 -18.74 -20.22 9.56
CA ASN A 312 -18.15 -19.01 10.10
C ASN A 312 -17.28 -19.27 11.33
N ASP A 313 -16.63 -20.44 11.36
CA ASP A 313 -15.65 -20.86 12.35
C ASP A 313 -14.30 -20.99 11.66
N TRP A 314 -13.36 -20.16 12.06
CA TRP A 314 -12.09 -19.97 11.39
C TRP A 314 -10.94 -20.37 12.28
N ASP A 315 -9.96 -21.07 11.76
CA ASP A 315 -8.72 -21.41 12.44
C ASP A 315 -7.68 -20.32 12.20
N PHE A 316 -7.23 -19.67 13.27
CA PHE A 316 -6.29 -18.56 13.19
C PHE A 316 -4.93 -19.04 12.67
N GLY A 317 -4.45 -18.47 11.58
CA GLY A 317 -3.19 -18.84 10.93
C GLY A 317 -1.99 -18.01 11.38
N GLY A 318 -2.21 -16.78 11.86
CA GLY A 318 -1.14 -15.90 12.35
C GLY A 318 -1.19 -14.48 11.78
N VAL A 319 -0.36 -13.63 12.35
CA VAL A 319 -0.11 -12.26 11.87
C VAL A 319 0.90 -12.32 10.74
N ILE A 320 0.59 -11.66 9.62
CA ILE A 320 1.42 -11.68 8.41
C ILE A 320 1.94 -10.30 8.00
N MET A 321 1.38 -9.22 8.54
CA MET A 321 1.87 -7.87 8.24
C MET A 321 1.75 -6.97 9.45
N GLU A 322 2.86 -6.33 9.80
CA GLU A 322 2.96 -5.41 10.92
C GLU A 322 2.21 -4.08 10.66
N PRO A 323 1.91 -3.29 11.70
CA PRO A 323 1.29 -1.97 11.55
C PRO A 323 2.07 -1.05 10.62
N SER A 324 1.39 -0.11 9.98
CA SER A 324 2.06 0.92 9.19
C SER A 324 2.81 1.91 10.10
N ALA A 325 3.96 2.42 9.63
CA ALA A 325 4.67 3.53 10.27
C ALA A 325 3.95 4.89 10.08
N THR A 326 3.03 4.98 9.12
CA THR A 326 2.42 6.24 8.67
C THR A 326 0.90 6.25 8.74
N ALA A 327 0.26 5.12 9.04
CA ALA A 327 -1.17 5.01 9.28
C ALA A 327 -1.44 4.09 10.47
N ASN A 328 -2.58 4.25 11.12
CA ASN A 328 -3.00 3.48 12.27
C ASN A 328 -4.01 2.37 11.94
N THR A 329 -4.62 2.44 10.77
CA THR A 329 -5.51 1.42 10.22
C THR A 329 -4.84 0.65 9.09
N ASN A 330 -5.32 -0.55 8.84
CA ASN A 330 -4.93 -1.41 7.73
C ASN A 330 -6.17 -2.04 7.09
N HIS A 331 -6.20 -2.10 5.78
CA HIS A 331 -7.23 -2.81 5.03
C HIS A 331 -6.58 -3.44 3.81
N MET A 332 -6.93 -4.70 3.51
CA MET A 332 -6.28 -5.45 2.44
C MET A 332 -7.24 -5.89 1.35
N ALA A 333 -6.66 -6.18 0.19
CA ALA A 333 -7.27 -7.01 -0.84
C ALA A 333 -6.28 -8.07 -1.31
N VAL A 334 -6.72 -9.32 -1.41
CA VAL A 334 -5.89 -10.46 -1.78
C VAL A 334 -6.48 -11.14 -3.00
N PHE A 335 -5.68 -11.37 -4.02
CA PHE A 335 -6.14 -11.90 -5.29
C PHE A 335 -5.02 -12.54 -6.10
N ASN A 336 -5.39 -13.38 -7.07
CA ASN A 336 -4.48 -13.92 -8.07
C ASN A 336 -4.59 -13.14 -9.38
N PHE A 337 -3.45 -12.81 -9.95
CA PHE A 337 -3.39 -12.26 -11.30
C PHE A 337 -2.22 -12.86 -12.07
N LYS A 338 -2.52 -13.48 -13.22
CA LYS A 338 -1.53 -14.15 -14.08
C LYS A 338 -0.67 -15.19 -13.32
N GLY A 339 -1.30 -15.93 -12.42
CA GLY A 339 -0.65 -17.00 -11.66
C GLY A 339 0.16 -16.54 -10.44
N GLN A 340 0.17 -15.23 -10.14
CA GLN A 340 0.85 -14.65 -8.98
C GLN A 340 -0.17 -14.15 -7.97
N PRO A 341 -0.05 -14.52 -6.67
CA PRO A 341 -0.79 -13.88 -5.59
C PRO A 341 -0.26 -12.48 -5.28
N TYR A 342 -1.18 -11.54 -5.06
CA TYR A 342 -0.88 -10.16 -4.68
C TYR A 342 -1.61 -9.80 -3.40
N PHE A 343 -0.93 -9.00 -2.58
CA PHE A 343 -1.43 -8.42 -1.36
C PHE A 343 -1.44 -6.89 -1.51
N VAL A 344 -2.62 -6.31 -1.67
CA VAL A 344 -2.82 -4.86 -1.72
C VAL A 344 -3.23 -4.39 -0.34
N TYR A 345 -2.70 -3.27 0.12
CA TYR A 345 -2.98 -2.68 1.42
C TYR A 345 -2.96 -1.17 1.32
N HIS A 346 -3.26 -0.47 2.40
CA HIS A 346 -3.08 0.97 2.45
C HIS A 346 -2.09 1.39 3.53
N ASP A 347 -1.48 2.56 3.34
CA ASP A 347 -0.72 3.29 4.36
C ASP A 347 -0.85 4.81 4.18
N GLY A 348 -0.12 5.60 4.97
CA GLY A 348 -0.08 7.06 4.88
C GLY A 348 1.27 7.58 4.37
N SER A 349 1.93 6.85 3.46
CA SER A 349 3.32 7.13 3.03
C SER A 349 3.50 8.37 2.15
N MET A 350 2.43 8.98 1.67
CA MET A 350 2.51 10.21 0.87
C MET A 350 2.61 11.47 1.76
N PRO A 351 3.13 12.60 1.23
CA PRO A 351 3.14 13.88 1.94
C PRO A 351 1.76 14.21 2.52
N HIS A 352 1.68 14.66 3.77
CA HIS A 352 0.44 14.82 4.56
C HIS A 352 -0.35 13.53 4.78
N GLY A 353 0.21 12.37 4.48
CA GLY A 353 -0.43 11.08 4.71
C GLY A 353 -0.68 10.80 6.17
N SER A 354 -1.72 10.04 6.45
CA SER A 354 -2.14 9.65 7.80
C SER A 354 -3.17 8.53 7.72
N GLY A 355 -3.72 8.10 8.85
CA GLY A 355 -4.89 7.21 8.87
C GLY A 355 -6.13 7.77 8.17
N PHE A 356 -6.16 9.08 7.86
CA PHE A 356 -7.28 9.77 7.18
C PHE A 356 -6.94 10.27 5.77
N ARG A 357 -5.72 10.05 5.32
CA ARG A 357 -5.19 10.35 3.98
C ARG A 357 -4.27 9.23 3.58
N ARG A 358 -4.89 8.14 3.15
CA ARG A 358 -4.25 6.86 2.86
C ARG A 358 -3.96 6.73 1.38
N VAL A 359 -3.09 5.81 1.03
CA VAL A 359 -2.74 5.46 -0.35
C VAL A 359 -2.65 3.95 -0.50
N ALA A 360 -3.01 3.43 -1.67
CA ALA A 360 -2.96 2.01 -1.95
C ALA A 360 -1.55 1.57 -2.34
N CYS A 361 -1.06 0.52 -1.67
CA CYS A 361 0.24 -0.11 -1.87
C CYS A 361 0.07 -1.58 -2.25
N VAL A 362 1.10 -2.22 -2.79
CA VAL A 362 1.03 -3.62 -3.22
C VAL A 362 2.34 -4.36 -3.01
N GLU A 363 2.23 -5.61 -2.56
CA GLU A 363 3.33 -6.58 -2.50
C GLU A 363 2.91 -7.88 -3.19
N LYS A 364 3.89 -8.67 -3.60
CA LYS A 364 3.69 -10.08 -3.91
C LYS A 364 3.88 -10.91 -2.65
N PHE A 365 3.22 -12.05 -2.60
CA PHE A 365 3.47 -13.04 -1.56
C PHE A 365 3.24 -14.45 -2.12
N ASP A 366 3.64 -15.43 -1.35
CA ASP A 366 3.44 -16.83 -1.66
C ASP A 366 2.74 -17.52 -0.48
N ILE A 367 2.01 -18.58 -0.78
CA ILE A 367 1.42 -19.47 0.22
C ILE A 367 2.25 -20.77 0.23
N ASN A 368 2.76 -21.14 1.38
CA ASN A 368 3.56 -22.31 1.56
C ASN A 368 2.78 -23.60 1.24
N ALA A 369 3.48 -24.72 0.99
CA ALA A 369 2.85 -25.99 0.65
C ALA A 369 1.92 -26.55 1.76
N ASP A 370 2.12 -26.12 2.99
CA ASP A 370 1.28 -26.46 4.14
C ASP A 370 0.10 -25.49 4.35
N GLY A 371 -0.04 -24.49 3.49
CA GLY A 371 -1.07 -23.46 3.57
C GLY A 371 -0.72 -22.26 4.47
N SER A 372 0.45 -22.26 5.10
CA SER A 372 0.91 -21.11 5.89
C SER A 372 1.38 -19.95 5.00
N ILE A 373 1.44 -18.75 5.57
CA ILE A 373 1.87 -17.54 4.88
C ILE A 373 2.99 -16.90 5.70
N ASP A 374 4.14 -16.67 5.05
CA ASP A 374 5.25 -15.95 5.68
C ASP A 374 4.93 -14.45 5.83
N PRO A 375 5.57 -13.76 6.80
CA PRO A 375 5.35 -12.34 6.99
C PRO A 375 5.62 -11.51 5.72
N ILE A 376 4.63 -10.71 5.34
CA ILE A 376 4.68 -9.80 4.18
C ILE A 376 5.21 -8.45 4.67
N LYS A 377 6.31 -7.99 4.12
CA LYS A 377 6.91 -6.69 4.48
C LYS A 377 6.28 -5.57 3.65
N LYS A 378 5.90 -4.47 4.31
CA LYS A 378 5.58 -3.22 3.62
C LYS A 378 6.86 -2.65 3.04
N THR A 379 6.86 -2.29 1.75
CA THR A 379 8.07 -1.76 1.11
C THR A 379 7.79 -0.50 0.29
N ALA A 380 8.73 0.45 0.31
CA ALA A 380 8.69 1.62 -0.57
C ALA A 380 8.88 1.20 -2.04
N VAL A 381 9.74 0.22 -2.29
CA VAL A 381 10.04 -0.24 -3.66
C VAL A 381 8.90 -1.02 -4.32
N GLY A 382 7.96 -1.59 -3.58
CA GLY A 382 6.81 -2.31 -4.13
C GLY A 382 7.18 -3.26 -5.29
N LEU A 383 6.46 -3.16 -6.41
CA LEU A 383 6.70 -4.01 -7.60
C LEU A 383 7.71 -3.42 -8.60
N THR A 384 8.04 -2.14 -8.51
CA THR A 384 8.78 -1.44 -9.58
C THR A 384 9.94 -0.60 -9.10
N GLY A 385 10.09 -0.40 -7.80
CA GLY A 385 11.17 0.37 -7.21
C GLY A 385 12.50 -0.37 -7.18
N THR A 386 13.53 0.31 -6.73
CA THR A 386 14.90 -0.20 -6.71
C THR A 386 15.49 -0.05 -5.31
N ILE A 387 15.88 -1.17 -4.71
CA ILE A 387 16.58 -1.17 -3.44
C ILE A 387 17.98 -0.57 -3.63
N SER A 388 18.31 0.38 -2.76
CA SER A 388 19.62 1.00 -2.67
C SER A 388 20.22 0.75 -1.29
N LYS A 389 21.52 0.49 -1.25
CA LYS A 389 22.32 0.46 -0.02
C LYS A 389 23.38 1.55 -0.12
N ILE A 390 23.53 2.31 0.94
CA ILE A 390 24.48 3.42 1.01
C ILE A 390 25.52 3.06 2.06
N THR A 391 26.79 3.07 1.69
CA THR A 391 27.89 2.88 2.65
C THR A 391 28.75 4.14 2.75
N ASP A 392 29.29 4.39 3.93
CA ASP A 392 30.30 5.42 4.13
C ASP A 392 31.68 4.98 3.58
N TRP A 393 32.68 5.84 3.69
CA TRP A 393 34.03 5.56 3.25
C TRP A 393 34.63 4.30 3.90
N ASN A 394 34.27 4.00 5.13
CA ASN A 394 34.76 2.85 5.89
C ASN A 394 33.95 1.57 5.65
N GLY A 395 32.92 1.61 4.75
CA GLY A 395 32.07 0.48 4.43
C GLY A 395 30.93 0.22 5.42
N ASN A 396 30.67 1.15 6.36
CA ASN A 396 29.53 1.05 7.24
C ASN A 396 28.26 1.44 6.47
N TYR A 397 27.18 0.67 6.63
CA TYR A 397 25.90 1.02 6.06
C TYR A 397 25.28 2.23 6.75
N ILE A 398 24.75 3.13 5.96
CA ILE A 398 23.83 4.14 6.44
C ILE A 398 22.52 3.43 6.79
N ALA A 399 22.10 3.54 8.05
CA ALA A 399 20.98 2.78 8.58
C ALA A 399 20.14 3.62 9.55
N SER A 400 18.87 3.31 9.67
CA SER A 400 18.04 3.78 10.78
C SER A 400 18.30 2.97 12.05
N GLU A 401 18.04 3.53 13.21
CA GLU A 401 17.91 2.71 14.42
C GLU A 401 16.77 1.72 14.25
N THR A 402 16.92 0.53 14.83
CA THR A 402 15.89 -0.52 14.81
C THR A 402 14.54 0.02 15.30
N PHE A 403 13.50 -0.20 14.53
CA PHE A 403 12.14 0.01 14.97
C PHE A 403 11.67 -1.26 15.67
N GLU A 404 11.54 -1.20 16.98
CA GLU A 404 10.82 -2.26 17.68
C GLU A 404 9.34 -2.14 17.31
N ASN A 405 8.86 -3.12 16.55
CA ASN A 405 7.45 -3.27 16.25
C ASN A 405 6.74 -3.72 17.52
N THR A 406 6.04 -2.81 18.14
CA THR A 406 5.18 -3.16 19.25
C THR A 406 3.82 -2.54 19.03
N THR A 407 2.83 -3.29 19.42
CA THR A 407 1.44 -2.81 19.53
C THR A 407 1.26 -1.83 20.69
N ASP A 408 2.32 -1.56 21.47
CA ASP A 408 2.29 -0.59 22.55
C ASP A 408 2.56 0.82 21.98
N ASP A 409 1.54 1.65 21.98
CA ASP A 409 1.58 3.07 21.59
C ASP A 409 2.74 3.87 22.22
N LYS A 410 3.29 3.40 23.33
CA LYS A 410 4.40 4.04 24.04
C LYS A 410 5.76 3.84 23.40
N GLN A 411 5.88 2.92 22.45
CA GLN A 411 7.17 2.58 21.85
C GLN A 411 7.48 3.32 20.54
N TYR A 412 6.47 3.87 19.88
CA TYR A 412 6.73 4.87 18.86
C TYR A 412 6.93 6.21 19.54
N PRO A 413 8.03 6.94 19.29
CA PRO A 413 8.20 8.28 19.83
C PRO A 413 7.19 9.20 19.15
N MET A 414 5.98 9.16 19.66
CA MET A 414 4.84 9.93 19.18
C MET A 414 4.76 11.22 19.98
N THR A 415 5.68 12.15 19.69
CA THR A 415 5.73 13.44 20.38
C THR A 415 4.46 14.26 20.18
N ASP A 416 3.71 13.98 19.10
CA ASP A 416 2.52 14.74 18.70
C ASP A 416 1.26 13.89 18.55
N TRP A 417 1.32 12.60 18.87
CA TRP A 417 0.15 11.74 18.78
C TRP A 417 -0.71 11.81 20.03
N ASN A 418 -1.96 12.16 19.83
CA ASN A 418 -2.98 12.05 20.86
C ASN A 418 -3.54 10.63 20.85
N PRO A 419 -3.47 9.87 21.97
CA PRO A 419 -4.02 8.51 22.06
C PRO A 419 -5.52 8.39 21.73
N GLY A 420 -6.24 9.48 21.61
CA GLY A 420 -7.63 9.52 21.16
C GLY A 420 -7.80 9.93 19.70
N SER A 421 -6.72 10.18 18.94
CA SER A 421 -6.78 10.56 17.54
C SER A 421 -6.32 9.41 16.65
N PHE A 422 -6.94 9.30 15.48
CA PHE A 422 -6.56 8.37 14.43
C PHE A 422 -5.55 9.00 13.44
N GLY A 423 -4.76 9.96 13.92
CA GLY A 423 -3.82 10.71 13.12
C GLY A 423 -2.59 9.93 12.66
N SER A 424 -1.69 10.61 11.96
CA SER A 424 -0.41 10.06 11.55
C SER A 424 0.50 9.76 12.74
N ILE A 425 1.36 8.78 12.58
CA ILE A 425 2.39 8.44 13.57
C ILE A 425 3.54 9.41 13.37
N GLY A 426 3.65 10.40 14.27
CA GLY A 426 4.76 11.34 14.26
C GLY A 426 6.01 10.75 14.90
N GLY A 427 7.10 11.49 14.80
CA GLY A 427 8.37 11.19 15.44
C GLY A 427 9.52 11.05 14.45
N SER A 428 10.71 10.95 14.99
CA SER A 428 11.93 10.73 14.20
C SER A 428 12.82 9.70 14.86
N LYS A 429 13.57 8.95 14.06
CA LYS A 429 14.58 8.00 14.50
C LYS A 429 15.96 8.51 14.14
N LYS A 430 16.96 8.14 14.92
CA LYS A 430 18.34 8.42 14.58
C LYS A 430 18.75 7.63 13.35
N VAL A 431 19.67 8.21 12.60
CA VAL A 431 20.36 7.55 11.51
C VAL A 431 21.82 7.39 11.91
N ILE A 432 22.35 6.22 11.67
CA ILE A 432 23.69 5.81 12.09
C ILE A 432 24.44 5.21 10.91
N ALA A 433 25.74 5.08 11.04
CA ALA A 433 26.57 4.27 10.16
C ALA A 433 26.95 2.99 10.93
N ASP A 434 26.45 1.84 10.48
CA ASP A 434 26.65 0.55 11.12
C ASP A 434 26.99 -0.53 10.09
N PHE A 435 28.10 -1.19 10.31
CA PHE A 435 28.55 -2.29 9.44
C PHE A 435 27.65 -3.53 9.52
N TYR A 436 26.99 -3.74 10.65
CA TYR A 436 26.16 -4.91 10.92
C TYR A 436 24.65 -4.62 10.84
N ALA A 437 24.27 -3.45 10.35
CA ALA A 437 22.85 -3.11 10.20
C ALA A 437 22.11 -4.17 9.37
N GLY A 438 20.93 -4.55 9.82
CA GLY A 438 20.03 -5.48 9.13
C GLY A 438 19.42 -4.90 7.86
N SER A 439 18.74 -5.71 7.07
CA SER A 439 18.11 -5.25 5.83
C SER A 439 17.03 -4.20 6.09
N GLU A 440 16.25 -4.35 7.16
CA GLU A 440 15.17 -3.42 7.49
C GLU A 440 15.69 -2.01 7.83
N GLU A 441 16.91 -1.89 8.31
CA GLU A 441 17.53 -0.61 8.70
C GLU A 441 18.34 0.04 7.58
N ARG A 442 18.95 -0.75 6.68
CA ARG A 442 19.98 -0.29 5.71
C ARG A 442 19.50 -0.22 4.26
N GLU A 443 18.30 -0.68 3.97
CA GLU A 443 17.73 -0.65 2.62
C GLU A 443 16.90 0.59 2.41
N TRP A 444 17.17 1.26 1.29
CA TRP A 444 16.60 2.54 0.92
C TRP A 444 16.04 2.51 -0.48
N GLU A 445 15.08 3.35 -0.78
CA GLU A 445 14.74 3.75 -2.12
C GLU A 445 15.21 5.20 -2.35
N ILE A 446 16.01 5.42 -3.40
CA ILE A 446 16.43 6.77 -3.79
C ILE A 446 15.45 7.27 -4.84
N VAL A 447 14.66 8.28 -4.48
CA VAL A 447 13.59 8.84 -5.29
C VAL A 447 13.93 10.27 -5.75
N PRO A 448 13.24 10.82 -6.77
CA PRO A 448 13.39 12.23 -7.15
C PRO A 448 13.21 13.17 -5.96
N GLY A 449 14.03 14.22 -5.89
CA GLY A 449 14.09 15.14 -4.76
C GLY A 449 12.75 15.84 -4.49
N LYS A 450 12.30 15.82 -3.24
CA LYS A 450 11.04 16.47 -2.80
C LYS A 450 11.01 17.98 -3.09
N ALA A 451 12.18 18.66 -3.04
CA ALA A 451 12.28 20.08 -3.32
C ALA A 451 12.02 20.42 -4.80
N ASP A 452 12.48 19.58 -5.71
CA ASP A 452 12.24 19.72 -7.15
C ASP A 452 12.50 18.40 -7.86
N LYS A 453 11.44 17.68 -8.16
CA LYS A 453 11.49 16.36 -8.83
C LYS A 453 12.02 16.42 -10.28
N ASN A 454 12.11 17.59 -10.89
CA ASN A 454 12.59 17.77 -12.27
C ASN A 454 14.11 17.97 -12.34
N LYS A 455 14.78 18.17 -11.20
CA LYS A 455 16.24 18.25 -11.14
C LYS A 455 16.83 16.87 -10.91
N ALA A 456 17.50 16.33 -11.91
CA ALA A 456 18.04 14.96 -11.87
C ALA A 456 19.08 14.76 -10.76
N GLU A 457 19.78 15.83 -10.37
CA GLU A 457 20.74 15.82 -9.26
C GLU A 457 20.10 15.89 -7.87
N TYR A 458 18.79 16.17 -7.77
CA TYR A 458 18.06 16.21 -6.50
C TYR A 458 17.46 14.86 -6.19
N VAL A 459 17.78 14.32 -5.02
CA VAL A 459 17.28 13.05 -4.54
C VAL A 459 16.74 13.17 -3.12
N SER A 460 15.75 12.35 -2.81
CA SER A 460 15.33 12.06 -1.44
C SER A 460 15.55 10.58 -1.17
N ILE A 461 15.88 10.24 0.07
CA ILE A 461 16.27 8.88 0.46
C ILE A 461 15.19 8.36 1.41
N GLU A 462 14.40 7.43 0.93
CA GLU A 462 13.27 6.82 1.63
C GLU A 462 13.66 5.48 2.23
N SER A 463 13.19 5.18 3.44
CA SER A 463 13.38 3.86 4.04
C SER A 463 12.54 2.82 3.29
N ASN A 464 13.16 1.74 2.80
CA ASN A 464 12.43 0.71 2.07
C ASN A 464 11.35 0.04 2.94
N TYR A 465 11.64 -0.28 4.20
CA TYR A 465 10.71 -0.99 5.07
C TYR A 465 9.87 -0.09 6.00
N LYS A 466 10.00 1.23 5.84
CA LYS A 466 9.16 2.24 6.48
C LYS A 466 8.73 3.27 5.44
N PRO A 467 7.84 2.89 4.48
CA PRO A 467 7.39 3.79 3.42
C PRO A 467 6.86 5.12 3.97
N GLY A 468 7.21 6.22 3.32
CA GLY A 468 6.89 7.57 3.76
C GLY A 468 7.87 8.17 4.78
N MET A 469 8.88 7.41 5.23
CA MET A 469 9.92 7.88 6.13
C MET A 469 11.20 8.18 5.36
N TYR A 470 11.72 9.40 5.47
CA TYR A 470 12.85 9.91 4.68
C TYR A 470 14.01 10.37 5.56
N LEU A 471 15.22 10.33 5.02
CA LEU A 471 16.33 11.05 5.62
C LEU A 471 16.02 12.55 5.61
N LYS A 472 16.02 13.18 6.79
CA LYS A 472 15.65 14.57 7.00
C LYS A 472 16.74 15.31 7.78
N VAL A 473 17.16 16.44 7.26
CA VAL A 473 18.11 17.35 7.92
C VAL A 473 17.37 18.16 8.98
N ALA A 474 17.77 18.03 10.23
CA ALA A 474 17.19 18.78 11.36
C ALA A 474 17.69 20.24 11.39
N ALA A 475 17.39 20.97 12.45
CA ALA A 475 17.87 22.35 12.61
C ALA A 475 19.39 22.41 12.81
N ASP A 476 20.03 23.38 12.15
CA ASP A 476 21.45 23.65 12.30
C ASP A 476 21.77 24.12 13.73
N LYS A 477 22.90 23.63 14.25
CA LYS A 477 23.51 24.11 15.47
C LYS A 477 25.02 24.27 15.23
N ASP A 478 25.48 25.50 15.21
CA ASP A 478 26.91 25.83 15.15
C ASP A 478 27.68 25.24 13.94
N GLY A 479 27.02 25.17 12.78
CA GLY A 479 27.60 24.68 11.53
C GLY A 479 27.46 23.20 11.28
N THR A 480 26.62 22.51 12.09
CA THR A 480 26.24 21.11 11.90
C THR A 480 24.75 20.92 12.13
N ALA A 481 24.11 20.01 11.40
CA ALA A 481 22.72 19.63 11.62
C ALA A 481 22.55 18.10 11.58
N PRO A 482 21.94 17.50 12.62
CA PRO A 482 21.69 16.07 12.64
C PRO A 482 20.82 15.63 11.45
N VAL A 483 21.05 14.41 10.97
CA VAL A 483 20.16 13.75 10.02
C VAL A 483 19.35 12.68 10.77
N VAL A 484 18.05 12.69 10.57
CA VAL A 484 17.10 11.78 11.22
C VAL A 484 16.22 11.10 10.17
N LEU A 485 15.61 9.98 10.50
CA LEU A 485 14.53 9.37 9.73
C LEU A 485 13.21 9.94 10.24
N ALA A 486 12.43 10.57 9.36
CA ALA A 486 11.16 11.20 9.73
C ALA A 486 10.14 11.11 8.59
N GLN A 487 8.85 11.11 8.96
CA GLN A 487 7.77 11.16 8.00
C GLN A 487 7.80 12.49 7.21
N ASP A 488 7.42 12.42 5.92
CA ASP A 488 7.18 13.59 5.10
C ASP A 488 5.87 14.26 5.55
N ALA A 489 6.01 15.32 6.34
CA ALA A 489 4.86 16.08 6.80
C ALA A 489 4.19 16.90 5.68
N GLY A 490 4.88 17.10 4.57
CA GLY A 490 4.40 17.89 3.43
C GLY A 490 4.25 19.38 3.72
N GLY A 491 3.73 20.12 2.77
CA GLY A 491 3.13 21.46 2.94
C GLY A 491 4.03 22.65 2.91
N THR A 492 5.34 22.54 3.10
CA THR A 492 6.26 23.69 3.04
C THR A 492 7.48 23.40 2.20
N GLU A 493 7.99 24.42 1.54
CA GLU A 493 9.27 24.37 0.81
C GLU A 493 10.43 24.01 1.75
N ASP A 494 10.43 24.50 2.98
CA ASP A 494 11.47 24.19 3.98
C ASP A 494 11.48 22.69 4.32
N GLU A 495 10.32 22.09 4.50
CA GLU A 495 10.19 20.65 4.76
C GLU A 495 10.72 19.82 3.60
N ALA A 496 10.32 20.13 2.36
CA ALA A 496 10.81 19.48 1.16
C ALA A 496 12.34 19.64 0.99
N ASN A 497 12.87 20.85 1.24
CA ASN A 497 14.31 21.10 1.21
C ASN A 497 15.09 20.30 2.24
N ARG A 498 14.53 20.07 3.45
CA ARG A 498 15.16 19.26 4.50
C ARG A 498 15.27 17.78 4.16
N MET A 499 14.41 17.27 3.30
CA MET A 499 14.38 15.87 2.83
C MET A 499 15.08 15.70 1.49
N THR A 500 15.67 16.75 0.94
CA THR A 500 16.31 16.71 -0.38
C THR A 500 17.82 16.93 -0.26
N PHE A 501 18.56 16.08 -0.94
CA PHE A 501 19.99 16.20 -1.13
C PHE A 501 20.30 16.40 -2.61
N LYS A 502 21.32 17.20 -2.89
CA LYS A 502 21.90 17.30 -4.21
C LYS A 502 23.07 16.33 -4.30
N THR A 503 23.01 15.41 -5.25
CA THR A 503 24.12 14.50 -5.52
C THR A 503 25.20 15.20 -6.34
N VAL A 504 26.43 15.09 -5.90
CA VAL A 504 27.62 15.57 -6.62
C VAL A 504 28.66 14.45 -6.64
N GLU A 505 29.66 14.56 -7.52
CA GLU A 505 30.80 13.67 -7.49
C GLU A 505 31.43 13.68 -6.09
N GLY A 506 31.80 12.51 -5.58
CA GLY A 506 32.42 12.40 -4.25
C GLY A 506 33.60 13.33 -4.08
N LEU A 507 33.74 14.00 -2.94
CA LEU A 507 34.81 14.98 -2.68
C LEU A 507 36.21 14.37 -2.77
N THR A 508 36.33 13.06 -2.67
CA THR A 508 37.56 12.31 -2.91
C THR A 508 37.83 12.05 -4.40
N GLY A 509 36.89 12.36 -5.31
CA GLY A 509 36.91 11.98 -6.73
C GLY A 509 36.29 10.60 -6.98
N TYR A 510 35.74 9.94 -5.98
CA TYR A 510 35.09 8.63 -6.06
C TYR A 510 33.74 8.64 -5.34
N GLY A 511 32.84 7.72 -5.74
CA GLY A 511 31.53 7.62 -5.11
C GLY A 511 30.66 8.87 -5.31
N VAL A 512 29.85 9.18 -4.33
CA VAL A 512 28.90 10.30 -4.32
C VAL A 512 29.01 11.08 -3.02
N THR A 513 28.81 12.38 -3.11
CA THR A 513 28.60 13.26 -1.97
C THR A 513 27.18 13.81 -2.03
N PHE A 514 26.51 13.86 -0.88
CA PHE A 514 25.15 14.39 -0.73
C PHE A 514 25.21 15.79 -0.11
N GLU A 515 25.00 16.83 -0.92
CA GLU A 515 24.91 18.21 -0.45
C GLU A 515 23.48 18.49 0.01
N SER A 516 23.33 19.10 1.19
CA SER A 516 22.03 19.48 1.73
C SER A 516 21.38 20.61 0.92
N VAL A 517 20.12 20.45 0.51
CA VAL A 517 19.39 21.52 -0.19
C VAL A 517 18.95 22.59 0.78
N VAL A 518 18.56 22.26 2.01
CA VAL A 518 18.15 23.25 3.03
C VAL A 518 19.32 24.09 3.54
N TYR A 519 20.52 23.53 3.55
CA TYR A 519 21.76 24.22 3.94
C TYR A 519 22.82 24.07 2.84
N PRO A 520 22.78 24.88 1.77
CA PRO A 520 23.75 24.81 0.68
C PRO A 520 25.20 24.94 1.18
N GLY A 521 26.10 24.07 0.69
CA GLY A 521 27.49 23.98 1.14
C GLY A 521 27.66 23.13 2.40
N TYR A 522 26.61 22.50 2.93
CA TYR A 522 26.70 21.47 3.95
C TYR A 522 26.58 20.11 3.29
N TYR A 523 27.46 19.20 3.64
CA TYR A 523 27.49 17.85 3.09
C TYR A 523 27.09 16.83 4.16
N LEU A 524 26.42 15.76 3.74
CA LEU A 524 26.20 14.59 4.60
C LEU A 524 27.58 14.04 5.01
N VAL A 525 27.73 13.77 6.28
CA VAL A 525 29.00 13.32 6.89
C VAL A 525 28.69 12.08 7.74
N SER A 526 29.55 11.06 7.61
CA SER A 526 29.66 9.94 8.55
C SER A 526 30.91 10.09 9.40
N ARG A 527 30.74 10.32 10.69
CA ARG A 527 31.83 10.47 11.65
C ARG A 527 31.49 9.73 12.94
N GLU A 528 32.34 8.79 13.35
CA GLU A 528 32.17 8.00 14.58
C GLU A 528 30.81 7.31 14.69
N GLY A 529 30.30 6.74 13.57
CA GLY A 529 29.01 6.07 13.51
C GLY A 529 27.78 6.99 13.54
N LYS A 530 27.99 8.32 13.46
CA LYS A 530 26.90 9.32 13.46
C LYS A 530 26.77 9.97 12.09
N LEU A 531 25.52 10.27 11.71
CA LEU A 531 25.21 11.03 10.50
C LEU A 531 24.69 12.42 10.83
N PHE A 532 25.24 13.40 10.14
CA PHE A 532 24.82 14.80 10.20
C PHE A 532 25.26 15.51 8.92
N VAL A 533 24.73 16.69 8.64
CA VAL A 533 25.30 17.55 7.60
C VAL A 533 26.21 18.60 8.22
N SER A 534 27.34 18.88 7.59
CA SER A 534 28.34 19.85 8.04
C SER A 534 28.95 20.60 6.86
N LYS A 535 29.27 21.87 7.08
CA LYS A 535 30.09 22.63 6.12
C LYS A 535 31.59 22.37 6.27
N ASP A 536 32.02 21.86 7.43
CA ASP A 536 33.40 21.51 7.74
C ASP A 536 33.57 19.98 7.61
N ALA A 537 33.35 19.46 6.39
CA ALA A 537 33.43 18.03 6.10
C ALA A 537 34.80 17.67 5.54
N GLU A 538 35.43 16.66 6.14
CA GLU A 538 36.58 16.00 5.52
C GLU A 538 36.10 15.22 4.29
N LYS A 539 36.95 15.05 3.28
CA LYS A 539 36.59 14.47 2.00
C LYS A 539 36.05 13.04 2.16
N GLU A 540 36.76 12.22 2.92
CA GLU A 540 36.39 10.81 3.16
C GLU A 540 35.08 10.69 3.95
N GLU A 541 34.89 11.54 4.95
CA GLU A 541 33.66 11.54 5.76
C GLU A 541 32.40 11.90 4.96
N ALA A 542 32.58 12.69 3.89
CA ALA A 542 31.48 13.13 3.02
C ALA A 542 31.37 12.32 1.71
N THR A 543 32.17 11.27 1.54
CA THR A 543 32.11 10.40 0.37
C THR A 543 31.42 9.10 0.70
N PHE A 544 30.38 8.76 -0.09
CA PHE A 544 29.56 7.56 0.06
C PHE A 544 29.58 6.72 -1.21
N PHE A 545 29.24 5.45 -1.06
CA PHE A 545 29.08 4.51 -2.17
C PHE A 545 27.64 4.01 -2.17
N VAL A 546 26.99 4.08 -3.32
CA VAL A 546 25.62 3.60 -3.51
C VAL A 546 25.67 2.34 -4.37
N SER A 547 25.14 1.25 -3.85
CA SER A 547 24.83 0.05 -4.61
C SER A 547 23.33 -0.05 -4.81
N THR A 548 22.92 -0.42 -6.02
CA THR A 548 21.49 -0.49 -6.40
C THR A 548 21.16 -1.89 -6.86
N GLU A 549 20.10 -2.46 -6.29
CA GLU A 549 19.58 -3.76 -6.70
C GLU A 549 18.13 -3.59 -7.14
N ALA A 550 17.81 -4.03 -8.36
CA ALA A 550 16.41 -4.13 -8.76
C ALA A 550 15.73 -5.22 -7.91
N LYS A 551 14.55 -4.91 -7.36
CA LYS A 551 13.75 -5.94 -6.68
C LYS A 551 13.37 -6.99 -7.74
N ASN A 552 14.03 -8.13 -7.71
CA ASN A 552 13.74 -9.24 -8.62
C ASN A 552 12.47 -9.92 -8.16
N ASP A 553 11.48 -9.99 -9.04
CA ASP A 553 10.23 -10.72 -8.82
C ASP A 553 10.45 -12.24 -8.63
N GLU A 554 11.59 -12.75 -9.12
CA GLU A 554 12.06 -14.13 -9.02
C GLU A 554 13.09 -14.32 -7.90
N ALA A 555 13.39 -13.27 -7.12
CA ALA A 555 14.21 -13.48 -5.95
C ALA A 555 13.43 -14.42 -5.02
N GLN A 556 13.58 -15.69 -5.26
CA GLN A 556 13.66 -16.60 -4.14
C GLN A 556 14.38 -15.82 -3.06
N ALA A 557 13.87 -15.82 -1.84
CA ALA A 557 14.51 -15.31 -0.63
C ALA A 557 15.91 -15.94 -0.58
N ALA A 558 16.70 -15.53 -1.51
CA ALA A 558 17.89 -16.23 -1.83
C ALA A 558 18.84 -15.75 -0.78
N GLN A 559 19.34 -16.60 -0.23
CA GLN A 559 20.65 -16.79 0.32
C GLN A 559 21.71 -15.99 -0.45
N ASP A 560 21.40 -14.79 -0.91
CA ASP A 560 22.32 -13.89 -1.57
C ASP A 560 23.20 -13.23 -0.51
N ALA A 561 24.37 -13.86 -0.31
CA ALA A 561 25.36 -13.26 0.56
C ALA A 561 25.77 -11.90 0.06
N GLU A 562 25.90 -10.97 0.99
CA GLU A 562 26.53 -9.69 0.75
C GLU A 562 28.02 -9.80 1.06
N VAL A 563 28.83 -9.30 0.14
CA VAL A 563 30.27 -9.17 0.37
C VAL A 563 30.58 -7.73 0.75
N LEU A 564 30.81 -7.55 2.04
CA LEU A 564 31.22 -6.28 2.61
C LEU A 564 32.75 -6.18 2.56
N LYS A 565 33.22 -5.03 2.11
CA LYS A 565 34.65 -4.72 2.07
C LYS A 565 34.86 -3.29 2.53
N THR A 566 35.57 -3.14 3.64
CA THR A 566 35.74 -1.85 4.29
C THR A 566 36.64 -0.93 3.45
N THR A 567 37.83 -1.42 3.04
CA THR A 567 38.73 -0.64 2.23
C THR A 567 38.49 -0.87 0.75
N ARG A 568 37.98 0.12 0.04
CA ARG A 568 37.71 0.05 -1.39
C ARG A 568 38.59 0.96 -2.26
N LEU A 569 39.33 1.85 -1.63
CA LEU A 569 40.29 2.77 -2.28
C LEU A 569 41.71 2.42 -1.88
N TYR A 570 42.57 2.33 -2.88
CA TYR A 570 44.00 1.97 -2.73
C TYR A 570 44.86 2.92 -3.55
N THR A 571 46.05 3.22 -3.05
CA THR A 571 47.10 3.89 -3.84
C THR A 571 47.81 2.87 -4.74
N ALA A 572 48.23 3.27 -5.94
CA ALA A 572 48.95 2.40 -6.86
C ALA A 572 50.23 1.79 -6.22
N GLY A 573 50.28 0.44 -6.24
CA GLY A 573 51.34 -0.33 -5.60
C GLY A 573 51.02 -0.73 -4.13
N GLU A 574 49.95 -0.27 -3.55
CA GLU A 574 49.47 -0.72 -2.25
C GLU A 574 48.96 -2.15 -2.31
N LYS A 575 49.21 -2.94 -1.28
CA LYS A 575 48.71 -4.32 -1.20
C LYS A 575 47.22 -4.33 -0.89
N LEU A 576 46.48 -5.09 -1.69
CA LEU A 576 45.06 -5.31 -1.41
C LEU A 576 44.90 -6.02 -0.06
N ASN A 577 44.13 -5.42 0.83
CA ASN A 577 43.73 -6.00 2.10
C ASN A 577 42.55 -6.92 1.88
N THR A 578 42.64 -8.19 2.25
CA THR A 578 41.52 -9.17 2.19
C THR A 578 40.99 -9.50 3.58
N ASP A 579 41.66 -9.05 4.65
CA ASP A 579 41.22 -9.36 6.02
C ASP A 579 39.98 -8.55 6.46
N ASP A 580 39.65 -7.51 5.69
CA ASP A 580 38.48 -6.65 5.90
C ASP A 580 37.24 -7.06 5.08
N ILE A 581 37.30 -8.24 4.45
CA ILE A 581 36.16 -8.81 3.73
C ILE A 581 35.26 -9.56 4.72
N LYS A 582 33.96 -9.35 4.61
CA LYS A 582 32.93 -10.15 5.29
C LYS A 582 31.90 -10.60 4.29
N VAL A 583 31.60 -11.88 4.30
CA VAL A 583 30.53 -12.49 3.53
C VAL A 583 29.37 -12.76 4.47
N ILE A 584 28.23 -12.11 4.23
CA ILE A 584 27.03 -12.19 5.10
C ILE A 584 25.88 -12.75 4.28
N VAL A 585 25.34 -13.87 4.72
CA VAL A 585 24.12 -14.47 4.18
C VAL A 585 22.95 -13.97 5.02
N THR A 586 21.98 -13.35 4.39
CA THR A 586 20.71 -12.98 5.04
C THR A 586 19.70 -14.09 4.79
N LEU A 587 19.30 -14.78 5.86
CA LEU A 587 18.28 -15.83 5.81
C LEU A 587 16.89 -15.23 5.51
N PRO A 588 15.93 -16.05 5.01
CA PRO A 588 14.56 -15.59 4.75
C PRO A 588 13.86 -14.94 5.95
N ASN A 589 14.24 -15.31 7.17
CA ASN A 589 13.73 -14.73 8.42
C ASN A 589 14.43 -13.40 8.82
N GLY A 590 15.29 -12.85 7.93
CA GLY A 590 16.05 -11.63 8.19
C GLY A 590 17.28 -11.79 9.07
N LYS A 591 17.57 -12.99 9.59
CA LYS A 591 18.77 -13.24 10.38
C LYS A 591 20.01 -13.25 9.48
N ALA A 592 21.03 -12.49 9.84
CA ALA A 592 22.32 -12.47 9.16
C ALA A 592 23.30 -13.51 9.74
N GLU A 593 23.97 -14.26 8.86
CA GLU A 593 25.01 -15.22 9.20
C GLU A 593 26.29 -14.92 8.43
N ALA A 594 27.44 -14.89 9.13
CA ALA A 594 28.73 -14.67 8.50
C ALA A 594 29.32 -15.98 7.97
N VAL A 595 29.66 -16.00 6.68
CA VAL A 595 30.42 -17.08 6.06
C VAL A 595 31.91 -16.81 6.29
N LYS A 596 32.61 -17.76 6.89
CA LYS A 596 34.03 -17.58 7.26
C LYS A 596 35.00 -18.07 6.19
N ASP A 597 34.58 -19.05 5.41
CA ASP A 597 35.42 -19.70 4.41
C ASP A 597 35.04 -19.19 3.01
N TYR A 598 35.93 -18.34 2.46
CA TYR A 598 35.81 -17.80 1.11
C TYR A 598 37.17 -17.68 0.43
N GLU A 599 37.18 -17.70 -0.89
CA GLU A 599 38.34 -17.49 -1.73
C GLU A 599 38.20 -16.16 -2.51
N THR A 600 39.33 -15.60 -2.95
CA THR A 600 39.33 -14.37 -3.74
C THR A 600 40.34 -14.43 -4.88
N ASN A 601 40.08 -13.66 -5.96
CA ASN A 601 41.06 -13.43 -7.03
C ASN A 601 42.05 -12.29 -6.72
N ALA A 602 42.21 -11.91 -5.46
CA ALA A 602 43.02 -10.76 -5.07
C ALA A 602 44.49 -10.81 -5.57
N ALA A 603 45.04 -12.04 -5.69
CA ALA A 603 46.38 -12.25 -6.19
C ALA A 603 46.57 -11.92 -7.69
N ASP A 604 45.46 -11.96 -8.45
CA ASP A 604 45.47 -11.75 -9.90
C ASP A 604 45.24 -10.28 -10.29
N LEU A 605 44.89 -9.43 -9.29
CA LEU A 605 44.61 -8.03 -9.54
C LEU A 605 45.89 -7.18 -9.61
N ASP A 606 46.05 -6.46 -10.72
CA ASP A 606 47.19 -5.53 -10.90
C ASP A 606 46.95 -4.24 -10.09
N MET A 607 47.37 -4.26 -8.87
CA MET A 607 47.28 -3.12 -7.93
C MET A 607 48.28 -1.98 -8.23
N LYS A 608 49.19 -2.14 -9.21
CA LYS A 608 50.12 -1.07 -9.61
C LYS A 608 49.51 -0.12 -10.64
N LYS A 609 48.43 -0.54 -11.30
CA LYS A 609 47.79 0.23 -12.36
C LYS A 609 46.52 0.92 -11.82
N PRO A 610 46.46 2.26 -11.87
CA PRO A 610 45.21 2.98 -11.50
C PRO A 610 44.01 2.56 -12.29
N GLY A 611 42.82 2.72 -11.69
CA GLY A 611 41.51 2.42 -12.26
C GLY A 611 40.68 1.46 -11.42
N GLU A 612 39.45 1.23 -11.84
CA GLU A 612 38.55 0.25 -11.22
C GLU A 612 39.07 -1.17 -11.41
N LYS A 613 38.92 -1.99 -10.37
CA LYS A 613 39.21 -3.43 -10.36
C LYS A 613 37.98 -4.16 -9.83
N THR A 614 37.80 -5.38 -10.28
CA THR A 614 36.77 -6.28 -9.77
C THR A 614 37.43 -7.33 -8.88
N LEU A 615 37.16 -7.28 -7.59
CA LEU A 615 37.54 -8.33 -6.66
C LEU A 615 36.42 -9.38 -6.65
N GLU A 616 36.71 -10.57 -7.10
CA GLU A 616 35.80 -11.71 -7.02
C GLU A 616 35.97 -12.39 -5.67
N VAL A 617 34.87 -12.64 -4.97
CA VAL A 617 34.82 -13.37 -3.72
C VAL A 617 33.92 -14.58 -3.90
N THR A 618 34.50 -15.76 -3.81
CA THR A 618 33.81 -17.05 -3.96
C THR A 618 33.67 -17.73 -2.62
N TYR A 619 32.47 -18.15 -2.28
CA TYR A 619 32.14 -18.79 -1.01
C TYR A 619 31.14 -19.92 -1.21
N THR A 620 31.13 -20.90 -0.29
CA THR A 620 30.17 -21.99 -0.29
C THR A 620 29.18 -21.82 0.86
N TYR A 621 27.91 -21.87 0.55
CA TYR A 621 26.83 -21.85 1.54
C TYR A 621 25.82 -22.96 1.24
N ASP A 622 25.50 -23.77 2.23
CA ASP A 622 24.61 -24.94 2.12
C ASP A 622 24.94 -25.85 0.91
N GLY A 623 26.25 -26.08 0.69
CA GLY A 623 26.74 -26.93 -0.38
C GLY A 623 26.70 -26.32 -1.80
N THR A 624 26.26 -25.09 -1.95
CA THR A 624 26.24 -24.35 -3.21
C THR A 624 27.34 -23.28 -3.20
N GLU A 625 28.07 -23.20 -4.32
CA GLU A 625 29.11 -22.19 -4.51
C GLU A 625 28.52 -20.93 -5.16
N TYR A 626 28.89 -19.79 -4.63
CA TYR A 626 28.48 -18.47 -5.10
C TYR A 626 29.71 -17.59 -5.32
N THR A 627 29.67 -16.72 -6.32
CA THR A 627 30.69 -15.70 -6.55
C THR A 627 30.05 -14.33 -6.59
N LYS A 628 30.61 -13.40 -5.83
CA LYS A 628 30.21 -11.98 -5.80
C LYS A 628 31.36 -11.08 -6.20
N ASN A 629 31.00 -10.01 -6.88
CA ASN A 629 31.94 -9.01 -7.37
C ASN A 629 31.94 -7.77 -6.50
N VAL A 630 33.11 -7.38 -6.02
CA VAL A 630 33.30 -6.13 -5.26
C VAL A 630 34.16 -5.19 -6.09
N LYS A 631 33.66 -3.99 -6.33
CA LYS A 631 34.44 -2.94 -6.98
C LYS A 631 35.41 -2.31 -5.98
N ILE A 632 36.67 -2.21 -6.36
CA ILE A 632 37.71 -1.46 -5.68
C ILE A 632 38.37 -0.48 -6.68
N THR A 633 38.92 0.57 -6.18
CA THR A 633 39.55 1.62 -7.00
C THR A 633 41.01 1.81 -6.61
N VAL A 634 41.85 1.86 -7.59
CA VAL A 634 43.30 2.17 -7.42
C VAL A 634 43.55 3.56 -8.00
N VAL A 635 44.15 4.43 -7.21
CA VAL A 635 44.50 5.82 -7.59
C VAL A 635 46.00 6.03 -7.67
N GLU A 636 46.44 7.08 -8.39
CA GLU A 636 47.86 7.39 -8.54
C GLU A 636 48.43 8.07 -7.30
N GLU A 637 47.64 8.86 -6.60
CA GLU A 637 48.03 9.63 -5.42
C GLU A 637 47.30 9.08 -4.17
N ASP A 638 47.91 9.30 -2.99
CA ASP A 638 47.31 8.96 -1.71
C ASP A 638 46.27 10.04 -1.34
N TYR A 639 45.01 9.63 -1.30
CA TYR A 639 43.87 10.47 -0.92
C TYR A 639 43.42 10.26 0.53
N ARG A 640 44.19 9.50 1.33
CA ARG A 640 43.91 9.22 2.74
C ARG A 640 44.65 10.16 3.69
#